data_e9768e86336e7f638c467d4bc6dfbf76
#
_entry.id   e9768e86336e7f638c467d4bc6dfbf76
#
_cell.length_a   1.000
_cell.length_b   1.000
_cell.length_c   1.000
_cell.angle_alpha   90.00
_cell.angle_beta   90.00
_cell.angle_gamma   90.00
#
_symmetry.space_group_name_H-M   'P 1'
#
loop_
_entity.id
_entity.type
_entity.pdbx_description
1 polymer ?
#
loop_
_entity_poly.entity_id
_entity_poly.type
_entity_poly.pdbx_seq_one_letter_code
_entity_poly.pdbx_strand_id
1 'polypeptide(L)'
;MTGQVDVLVVGGGGREHAISVKLRESLKVRHVFCAPGNGGTDAEEGMTNVAVGDSDVEGLVKLAKEKSVALVFVGPETPLCLGLADACNAAGIPCFGPSKLAAELEASKAFSKDFFAKHGLPTAAYKTFKDSDYDTALSYVEAEYAAGREVVVKASGIAAGKGVLMPANAEEAKAAVREVMVDKAFGAAGDEVVIEQLLIGEEVSCMAFADGKVASMMLPAQDHKRANDNDEGPNTGGMGAYAPAPCLTPKLRREVEEVLQKTVDAMASEGRPYIGCLYGGFMLTKEGPLLLEYNCRFGDPETQVLLPLLDSDLFEVALGCAEGDLQARVPKVQWKDGAAATVVCAAKGYPGSYPKGLVISGLEKAAVVEGVKVYHAGTKKSDDTLVTSGGRVLAITGCAPNFREALKRAYEGVQLIRFEPAGGGPSGLHFRTDIGRLAIERPTRIAIVGSTRGSSSQATFDAIKAGTLNARIVVACSNKLDAGILERGLAEGIPAVHVPCKKGTPRAEYDAKLTEVLRDYGVDLVMLVGFMRIVSPEFCSDWANACINVHPSLLPKHAGGMDLEVHRAVLDAGETETGCTVHVVTAEVDGGPIVVQRKVTVVAGDTPESVKAKVQAEEGPSLIEAVRLFHERKAPFCR
;
A
#
# COMPACT_ATOMS: atom_id res chain seq x y z
N MET A 1 23.90 28.82 -17.64
CA MET A 1 22.53 28.98 -17.07
C MET A 1 21.60 28.32 -18.07
N THR A 2 21.19 27.07 -17.84
CA THR A 2 20.13 26.44 -18.60
C THR A 2 18.84 27.17 -18.23
N GLY A 3 18.17 27.81 -19.21
CA GLY A 3 16.96 28.60 -18.97
C GLY A 3 15.85 27.71 -18.40
N GLN A 4 14.99 28.28 -17.55
CA GLN A 4 13.78 27.64 -17.09
C GLN A 4 12.84 27.37 -18.27
N VAL A 5 12.05 26.29 -18.18
CA VAL A 5 11.16 25.80 -19.25
C VAL A 5 9.70 25.83 -18.80
N ASP A 6 8.81 25.75 -19.76
CA ASP A 6 7.38 25.58 -19.53
C ASP A 6 6.98 24.11 -19.75
N VAL A 7 5.94 23.67 -19.06
CA VAL A 7 5.42 22.30 -19.10
C VAL A 7 3.91 22.33 -19.33
N LEU A 8 3.38 21.36 -20.06
CA LEU A 8 1.94 21.15 -20.22
C LEU A 8 1.49 19.92 -19.42
N VAL A 9 0.54 20.09 -18.51
CA VAL A 9 -0.15 19.00 -17.82
C VAL A 9 -1.54 18.82 -18.43
N VAL A 10 -1.84 17.63 -18.92
CA VAL A 10 -3.12 17.30 -19.54
C VAL A 10 -4.04 16.66 -18.53
N GLY A 11 -5.24 17.21 -18.38
CA GLY A 11 -6.29 16.79 -17.46
C GLY A 11 -6.68 17.88 -16.45
N GLY A 12 -7.69 17.61 -15.64
CA GLY A 12 -8.25 18.59 -14.70
C GLY A 12 -8.68 18.00 -13.36
N GLY A 13 -8.22 16.80 -13.01
CA GLY A 13 -8.52 16.13 -11.74
C GLY A 13 -7.57 16.50 -10.60
N GLY A 14 -7.78 15.88 -9.45
CA GLY A 14 -6.92 16.06 -8.27
C GLY A 14 -5.50 15.54 -8.48
N ARG A 15 -5.37 14.50 -9.28
CA ARG A 15 -4.10 13.95 -9.74
C ARG A 15 -3.30 14.98 -10.54
N GLU A 16 -3.92 15.63 -11.53
CA GLU A 16 -3.27 16.63 -12.36
C GLU A 16 -2.89 17.87 -11.57
N HIS A 17 -3.73 18.28 -10.62
CA HIS A 17 -3.36 19.36 -9.71
C HIS A 17 -2.13 19.00 -8.87
N ALA A 18 -2.08 17.80 -8.27
CA ALA A 18 -0.91 17.36 -7.51
C ALA A 18 0.37 17.28 -8.37
N ILE A 19 0.25 16.78 -9.61
CA ILE A 19 1.35 16.76 -10.60
C ILE A 19 1.83 18.18 -10.90
N SER A 20 0.92 19.11 -11.16
CA SER A 20 1.23 20.51 -11.49
C SER A 20 1.96 21.20 -10.34
N VAL A 21 1.46 21.05 -9.11
CA VAL A 21 2.13 21.55 -7.89
C VAL A 21 3.53 20.98 -7.75
N LYS A 22 3.69 19.66 -7.96
CA LYS A 22 5.01 19.03 -7.83
C LYS A 22 5.99 19.46 -8.92
N LEU A 23 5.54 19.65 -10.17
CA LEU A 23 6.36 20.18 -11.26
C LEU A 23 6.81 21.63 -10.97
N ARG A 24 5.97 22.44 -10.34
CA ARG A 24 6.32 23.81 -9.94
C ARG A 24 7.38 23.87 -8.81
N GLU A 25 7.56 22.82 -8.03
CA GLU A 25 8.65 22.73 -7.05
C GLU A 25 10.03 22.65 -7.74
N SER A 26 10.11 22.29 -9.04
CA SER A 26 11.36 22.24 -9.81
C SER A 26 11.90 23.62 -10.10
N LEU A 27 13.18 23.85 -9.82
CA LEU A 27 13.89 25.10 -10.19
C LEU A 27 14.02 25.27 -11.71
N LYS A 28 13.82 24.20 -12.49
CA LYS A 28 13.89 24.20 -13.97
C LYS A 28 12.57 24.56 -14.61
N VAL A 29 11.44 24.44 -13.89
CA VAL A 29 10.11 24.76 -14.42
C VAL A 29 9.72 26.20 -14.11
N ARG A 30 9.54 27.00 -15.15
CA ARG A 30 9.09 28.39 -15.05
C ARG A 30 7.57 28.47 -14.89
N HIS A 31 6.84 27.71 -15.71
CA HIS A 31 5.39 27.79 -15.80
C HIS A 31 4.77 26.44 -16.16
N VAL A 32 3.57 26.17 -15.63
CA VAL A 32 2.78 24.99 -15.94
C VAL A 32 1.46 25.40 -16.60
N PHE A 33 1.25 24.98 -17.84
CA PHE A 33 -0.05 25.06 -18.50
C PHE A 33 -0.86 23.82 -18.15
N CYS A 34 -2.15 23.99 -17.77
CA CYS A 34 -3.06 22.90 -17.43
C CYS A 34 -4.21 22.86 -18.45
N ALA A 35 -4.43 21.72 -19.09
CA ALA A 35 -5.45 21.60 -20.15
C ALA A 35 -6.40 20.41 -19.88
N PRO A 36 -7.67 20.65 -19.48
CA PRO A 36 -8.31 21.95 -19.25
C PRO A 36 -8.01 22.59 -17.89
N GLY A 37 -7.41 21.87 -16.92
CA GLY A 37 -7.21 22.30 -15.54
C GLY A 37 -8.50 22.33 -14.71
N ASN A 38 -8.43 22.93 -13.53
CA ASN A 38 -9.56 23.07 -12.59
C ASN A 38 -9.47 24.39 -11.80
N GLY A 39 -10.37 24.59 -10.82
CA GLY A 39 -10.38 25.80 -10.03
C GLY A 39 -9.16 26.00 -9.12
N GLY A 40 -8.43 24.94 -8.79
CA GLY A 40 -7.17 25.01 -8.04
C GLY A 40 -5.99 25.42 -8.91
N THR A 41 -5.83 24.77 -10.06
CA THR A 41 -4.75 25.13 -11.02
C THR A 41 -4.91 26.54 -11.59
N ASP A 42 -6.13 27.10 -11.60
CA ASP A 42 -6.40 28.48 -11.96
C ASP A 42 -5.96 29.50 -10.89
N ALA A 43 -5.89 29.05 -9.65
CA ALA A 43 -5.57 29.91 -8.50
C ALA A 43 -4.08 29.89 -8.11
N GLU A 44 -3.31 28.89 -8.58
CA GLU A 44 -1.92 28.71 -8.19
C GLU A 44 -0.97 29.61 -9.00
N GLU A 45 -0.02 30.23 -8.29
CA GLU A 45 1.00 31.07 -8.93
C GLU A 45 1.90 30.24 -9.88
N GLY A 46 2.13 30.75 -11.09
CA GLY A 46 2.93 30.08 -12.09
C GLY A 46 2.20 28.94 -12.81
N MET A 47 0.89 28.88 -12.71
CA MET A 47 0.03 27.99 -13.48
C MET A 47 -0.97 28.78 -14.32
N THR A 48 -1.44 28.17 -15.42
CA THR A 48 -2.50 28.77 -16.26
C THR A 48 -3.33 27.66 -16.87
N ASN A 49 -4.65 27.75 -16.67
CA ASN A 49 -5.60 26.87 -17.36
C ASN A 49 -5.77 27.28 -18.81
N VAL A 50 -5.80 26.29 -19.71
CA VAL A 50 -6.07 26.51 -21.13
C VAL A 50 -7.29 25.68 -21.53
N ALA A 51 -8.28 26.31 -22.14
CA ALA A 51 -9.54 25.68 -22.51
C ALA A 51 -9.40 24.73 -23.72
N VAL A 52 -8.56 23.68 -23.56
CA VAL A 52 -8.42 22.56 -24.50
C VAL A 52 -8.78 21.28 -23.75
N GLY A 53 -9.72 20.52 -24.28
CA GLY A 53 -10.16 19.26 -23.67
C GLY A 53 -9.06 18.20 -23.73
N ASP A 54 -9.05 17.29 -22.77
CA ASP A 54 -8.07 16.20 -22.69
C ASP A 54 -8.17 15.19 -23.85
N SER A 55 -9.31 15.12 -24.51
CA SER A 55 -9.55 14.26 -25.67
C SER A 55 -9.22 14.94 -27.03
N ASP A 56 -8.91 16.24 -27.02
CA ASP A 56 -8.53 17.00 -28.23
C ASP A 56 -7.01 16.89 -28.48
N VAL A 57 -6.59 15.75 -29.03
CA VAL A 57 -5.17 15.46 -29.33
C VAL A 57 -4.51 16.53 -30.21
N GLU A 58 -5.20 16.98 -31.26
CA GLU A 58 -4.65 17.99 -32.18
C GLU A 58 -4.50 19.35 -31.49
N GLY A 59 -5.51 19.76 -30.73
CA GLY A 59 -5.48 20.99 -29.93
C GLY A 59 -4.39 20.98 -28.87
N LEU A 60 -4.16 19.87 -28.20
CA LEU A 60 -3.11 19.70 -27.20
C LEU A 60 -1.71 19.78 -27.80
N VAL A 61 -1.45 19.12 -28.93
CA VAL A 61 -0.16 19.21 -29.64
C VAL A 61 0.09 20.62 -30.19
N LYS A 62 -0.94 21.28 -30.71
CA LYS A 62 -0.87 22.67 -31.15
C LYS A 62 -0.52 23.60 -29.99
N LEU A 63 -1.21 23.47 -28.85
CA LEU A 63 -0.93 24.22 -27.63
C LEU A 63 0.52 24.02 -27.18
N ALA A 64 0.98 22.77 -27.13
CA ALA A 64 2.35 22.44 -26.71
C ALA A 64 3.41 23.13 -27.61
N LYS A 65 3.19 23.19 -28.95
CA LYS A 65 4.03 23.91 -29.90
C LYS A 65 3.98 25.43 -29.67
N GLU A 66 2.80 26.01 -29.58
CA GLU A 66 2.59 27.46 -29.40
C GLU A 66 3.26 27.97 -28.10
N LYS A 67 3.21 27.17 -27.03
CA LYS A 67 3.84 27.48 -25.74
C LYS A 67 5.30 27.04 -25.66
N SER A 68 5.81 26.34 -26.67
CA SER A 68 7.19 25.80 -26.69
C SER A 68 7.51 25.01 -25.43
N VAL A 69 6.59 24.15 -24.97
CA VAL A 69 6.78 23.36 -23.77
C VAL A 69 7.88 22.32 -23.94
N ALA A 70 8.68 22.12 -22.90
CA ALA A 70 9.74 21.14 -22.88
C ALA A 70 9.25 19.71 -22.59
N LEU A 71 8.06 19.59 -22.00
CA LEU A 71 7.46 18.31 -21.64
C LEU A 71 5.93 18.41 -21.64
N VAL A 72 5.27 17.41 -22.21
CA VAL A 72 3.84 17.15 -22.00
C VAL A 72 3.69 16.03 -20.98
N PHE A 73 2.99 16.28 -19.87
CA PHE A 73 2.70 15.31 -18.84
C PHE A 73 1.22 14.92 -18.92
N VAL A 74 0.92 13.64 -19.20
CA VAL A 74 -0.45 13.18 -19.40
C VAL A 74 -0.99 12.57 -18.10
N GLY A 75 -2.08 13.13 -17.58
CA GLY A 75 -2.73 12.66 -16.36
C GLY A 75 -3.71 11.50 -16.60
N PRO A 76 -4.79 11.66 -17.40
CA PRO A 76 -5.81 10.64 -17.61
C PRO A 76 -5.46 9.64 -18.72
N GLU A 77 -6.15 8.51 -18.74
CA GLU A 77 -5.97 7.43 -19.71
C GLU A 77 -6.49 7.76 -21.13
N THR A 78 -7.57 8.54 -21.22
CA THR A 78 -8.26 8.79 -22.50
C THR A 78 -7.34 9.38 -23.58
N PRO A 79 -6.58 10.47 -23.34
CA PRO A 79 -5.67 11.00 -24.35
C PRO A 79 -4.55 10.03 -24.75
N LEU A 80 -4.11 9.16 -23.83
CA LEU A 80 -3.11 8.12 -24.12
C LEU A 80 -3.67 7.08 -25.09
N CYS A 81 -4.87 6.60 -24.83
CA CYS A 81 -5.58 5.66 -25.72
C CYS A 81 -5.92 6.27 -27.09
N LEU A 82 -6.07 7.60 -27.16
CA LEU A 82 -6.24 8.34 -28.42
C LEU A 82 -4.92 8.61 -29.17
N GLY A 83 -3.75 8.35 -28.53
CA GLY A 83 -2.43 8.48 -29.16
C GLY A 83 -1.78 9.85 -28.99
N LEU A 84 -2.08 10.58 -27.92
CA LEU A 84 -1.46 11.88 -27.64
C LEU A 84 0.08 11.78 -27.55
N ALA A 85 0.60 10.73 -26.89
CA ALA A 85 2.05 10.53 -26.78
C ALA A 85 2.70 10.33 -28.16
N ASP A 86 2.05 9.54 -29.04
CA ASP A 86 2.53 9.34 -30.42
C ASP A 86 2.54 10.65 -31.20
N ALA A 87 1.49 11.46 -31.08
CA ALA A 87 1.37 12.75 -31.74
C ALA A 87 2.40 13.79 -31.22
N CYS A 88 2.67 13.83 -29.94
CA CYS A 88 3.72 14.65 -29.33
C CYS A 88 5.11 14.24 -29.84
N ASN A 89 5.42 12.94 -29.82
CA ASN A 89 6.70 12.41 -30.29
C ASN A 89 6.92 12.70 -31.79
N ALA A 90 5.90 12.53 -32.63
CA ALA A 90 5.94 12.90 -34.03
C ALA A 90 6.16 14.41 -34.25
N ALA A 91 5.78 15.22 -33.28
CA ALA A 91 6.01 16.67 -33.28
C ALA A 91 7.36 17.08 -32.64
N GLY A 92 8.17 16.13 -32.17
CA GLY A 92 9.45 16.37 -31.50
C GLY A 92 9.30 16.92 -30.06
N ILE A 93 8.17 16.68 -29.42
CA ILE A 93 7.88 17.15 -28.05
C ILE A 93 7.93 15.95 -27.10
N PRO A 94 8.84 15.94 -26.10
CA PRO A 94 8.87 14.91 -25.07
C PRO A 94 7.51 14.75 -24.38
N CYS A 95 7.04 13.49 -24.22
CA CYS A 95 5.75 13.21 -23.61
C CYS A 95 5.90 12.14 -22.53
N PHE A 96 5.54 12.47 -21.29
CA PHE A 96 5.42 11.50 -20.22
C PHE A 96 4.05 10.81 -20.30
N GLY A 97 4.04 9.65 -20.91
CA GLY A 97 2.88 8.78 -21.12
C GLY A 97 3.19 7.74 -22.19
N PRO A 98 2.57 6.54 -22.12
CA PRO A 98 2.79 5.48 -23.09
C PRO A 98 2.18 5.83 -24.46
N SER A 99 2.73 5.20 -25.51
CA SER A 99 2.13 5.22 -26.84
C SER A 99 0.73 4.58 -26.82
N LYS A 100 -0.07 4.82 -27.86
CA LYS A 100 -1.39 4.19 -28.00
C LYS A 100 -1.31 2.67 -27.92
N LEU A 101 -0.30 2.05 -28.54
CA LEU A 101 -0.07 0.61 -28.48
C LEU A 101 0.28 0.12 -27.08
N ALA A 102 1.07 0.87 -26.32
CA ALA A 102 1.42 0.51 -24.96
C ALA A 102 0.27 0.75 -23.98
N ALA A 103 -0.59 1.73 -24.23
CA ALA A 103 -1.78 2.02 -23.43
C ALA A 103 -2.87 0.92 -23.53
N GLU A 104 -2.75 -0.04 -24.47
CA GLU A 104 -3.64 -1.22 -24.53
C GLU A 104 -3.61 -2.04 -23.23
N LEU A 105 -2.55 -1.97 -22.42
CA LEU A 105 -2.52 -2.60 -21.09
C LEU A 105 -3.65 -2.11 -20.15
N GLU A 106 -4.16 -0.89 -20.31
CA GLU A 106 -5.34 -0.38 -19.60
C GLU A 106 -6.59 -0.43 -20.46
N ALA A 107 -6.44 -0.12 -21.75
CA ALA A 107 -7.57 0.03 -22.68
C ALA A 107 -8.33 -1.28 -22.93
N SER A 108 -7.65 -2.45 -22.82
CA SER A 108 -8.24 -3.77 -23.00
C SER A 108 -7.79 -4.73 -21.92
N LYS A 109 -8.72 -5.14 -21.06
CA LYS A 109 -8.44 -6.16 -20.03
C LYS A 109 -8.16 -7.53 -20.65
N ALA A 110 -8.82 -7.87 -21.76
CA ALA A 110 -8.56 -9.09 -22.52
C ALA A 110 -7.11 -9.12 -23.02
N PHE A 111 -6.66 -8.05 -23.71
CA PHE A 111 -5.26 -7.93 -24.12
C PHE A 111 -4.31 -8.04 -22.94
N SER A 112 -4.61 -7.35 -21.85
CA SER A 112 -3.76 -7.34 -20.65
C SER A 112 -3.60 -8.75 -20.08
N LYS A 113 -4.69 -9.51 -19.97
CA LYS A 113 -4.66 -10.89 -19.46
C LYS A 113 -3.90 -11.84 -20.39
N ASP A 114 -4.11 -11.74 -21.70
CA ASP A 114 -3.37 -12.55 -22.68
C ASP A 114 -1.87 -12.22 -22.66
N PHE A 115 -1.52 -10.93 -22.52
CA PHE A 115 -0.16 -10.49 -22.32
C PHE A 115 0.45 -11.08 -21.02
N PHE A 116 -0.30 -11.09 -19.90
CA PHE A 116 0.18 -11.70 -18.65
C PHE A 116 0.47 -13.18 -18.82
N ALA A 117 -0.44 -13.93 -19.44
CA ALA A 117 -0.28 -15.35 -19.70
C ALA A 117 0.93 -15.62 -20.62
N LYS A 118 1.04 -14.87 -21.71
CA LYS A 118 2.12 -15.02 -22.70
C LYS A 118 3.51 -14.82 -22.08
N HIS A 119 3.63 -13.85 -21.19
CA HIS A 119 4.91 -13.49 -20.56
C HIS A 119 5.09 -14.08 -19.16
N GLY A 120 4.17 -14.93 -18.69
CA GLY A 120 4.25 -15.57 -17.37
C GLY A 120 4.30 -14.56 -16.23
N LEU A 121 3.47 -13.51 -16.29
CA LEU A 121 3.24 -12.57 -15.20
C LEU A 121 2.20 -13.17 -14.23
N PRO A 122 2.41 -13.09 -12.91
CA PRO A 122 1.53 -13.70 -11.92
C PRO A 122 0.18 -12.97 -11.87
N THR A 123 -0.91 -13.68 -12.15
CA THR A 123 -2.28 -13.14 -12.11
C THR A 123 -3.28 -14.23 -11.77
N ALA A 124 -4.53 -13.87 -11.47
CA ALA A 124 -5.62 -14.81 -11.25
C ALA A 124 -5.87 -15.71 -12.48
N ALA A 125 -6.31 -16.94 -12.25
CA ALA A 125 -6.85 -17.77 -13.33
C ALA A 125 -8.02 -17.04 -13.99
N TYR A 126 -8.07 -17.02 -15.32
CA TYR A 126 -9.06 -16.26 -16.07
C TYR A 126 -9.46 -16.93 -17.38
N LYS A 127 -10.56 -16.48 -17.96
CA LYS A 127 -10.94 -16.78 -19.34
C LYS A 127 -11.62 -15.56 -19.95
N THR A 128 -11.32 -15.30 -21.22
CA THR A 128 -11.93 -14.23 -22.01
C THR A 128 -12.99 -14.79 -22.93
N PHE A 129 -14.12 -14.08 -23.06
CA PHE A 129 -15.23 -14.42 -23.95
C PHE A 129 -15.64 -13.21 -24.76
N LYS A 130 -15.98 -13.44 -26.03
CA LYS A 130 -16.65 -12.45 -26.86
C LYS A 130 -18.17 -12.55 -26.67
N ASP A 131 -18.89 -11.51 -27.04
CA ASP A 131 -20.35 -11.50 -26.94
C ASP A 131 -21.04 -12.67 -27.69
N SER A 132 -20.43 -13.18 -28.76
CA SER A 132 -20.85 -14.41 -29.45
C SER A 132 -20.77 -15.66 -28.59
N ASP A 133 -20.03 -15.67 -27.50
CA ASP A 133 -19.70 -16.83 -26.68
C ASP A 133 -20.50 -16.87 -25.35
N TYR A 134 -21.65 -16.17 -25.30
CA TYR A 134 -22.44 -15.96 -24.10
C TYR A 134 -22.78 -17.28 -23.36
N ASP A 135 -23.30 -18.31 -24.06
CA ASP A 135 -23.64 -19.57 -23.45
C ASP A 135 -22.42 -20.31 -22.89
N THR A 136 -21.27 -20.18 -23.56
CA THR A 136 -20.00 -20.74 -23.10
C THR A 136 -19.50 -20.00 -21.85
N ALA A 137 -19.70 -18.69 -21.77
CA ALA A 137 -19.36 -17.89 -20.57
C ALA A 137 -20.23 -18.31 -19.37
N LEU A 138 -21.53 -18.54 -19.56
CA LEU A 138 -22.42 -19.05 -18.51
C LEU A 138 -21.97 -20.43 -18.02
N SER A 139 -21.67 -21.35 -18.94
CA SER A 139 -21.20 -22.71 -18.61
C SER A 139 -19.87 -22.66 -17.83
N TYR A 140 -18.98 -21.72 -18.16
CA TYR A 140 -17.74 -21.51 -17.43
C TYR A 140 -17.99 -21.02 -16.00
N VAL A 141 -18.89 -20.04 -15.80
CA VAL A 141 -19.30 -19.59 -14.45
C VAL A 141 -19.84 -20.74 -13.62
N GLU A 142 -20.75 -21.57 -14.19
CA GLU A 142 -21.32 -22.74 -13.49
C GLU A 142 -20.24 -23.73 -13.07
N ALA A 143 -19.26 -24.00 -13.95
CA ALA A 143 -18.15 -24.91 -13.65
C ALA A 143 -17.23 -24.37 -12.53
N GLU A 144 -16.94 -23.06 -12.51
CA GLU A 144 -16.13 -22.45 -11.46
C GLU A 144 -16.81 -22.53 -10.09
N TYR A 145 -18.10 -22.16 -9.99
CA TYR A 145 -18.84 -22.26 -8.73
C TYR A 145 -19.05 -23.72 -8.28
N ALA A 146 -19.28 -24.65 -9.22
CA ALA A 146 -19.34 -26.07 -8.89
C ALA A 146 -18.02 -26.62 -8.34
N ALA A 147 -16.90 -26.03 -8.72
CA ALA A 147 -15.57 -26.34 -8.20
C ALA A 147 -15.22 -25.54 -6.92
N GLY A 148 -16.15 -24.76 -6.37
CA GLY A 148 -15.96 -23.96 -5.16
C GLY A 148 -15.10 -22.71 -5.37
N ARG A 149 -15.00 -22.21 -6.61
CA ARG A 149 -14.23 -21.00 -6.94
C ARG A 149 -15.19 -19.86 -7.29
N GLU A 150 -15.09 -18.77 -6.55
CA GLU A 150 -15.81 -17.52 -6.82
C GLU A 150 -15.14 -16.76 -7.96
N VAL A 151 -15.93 -15.98 -8.72
CA VAL A 151 -15.42 -15.25 -9.88
C VAL A 151 -15.70 -13.75 -9.81
N VAL A 152 -14.89 -12.98 -10.55
CA VAL A 152 -15.09 -11.56 -10.86
C VAL A 152 -15.37 -11.46 -12.35
N VAL A 153 -16.38 -10.66 -12.72
CA VAL A 153 -16.76 -10.42 -14.12
C VAL A 153 -16.33 -9.00 -14.50
N LYS A 154 -15.49 -8.86 -15.53
CA LYS A 154 -14.92 -7.56 -15.95
C LYS A 154 -15.25 -7.28 -17.42
N ALA A 155 -15.86 -6.13 -17.70
CA ALA A 155 -15.91 -5.60 -19.07
C ALA A 155 -14.48 -5.27 -19.54
N SER A 156 -14.11 -5.69 -20.76
CA SER A 156 -12.71 -5.59 -21.21
C SER A 156 -12.27 -4.15 -21.46
N GLY A 157 -13.14 -3.31 -22.04
CA GLY A 157 -12.81 -1.92 -22.38
C GLY A 157 -12.80 -0.95 -21.18
N ILE A 158 -12.49 0.31 -21.47
CA ILE A 158 -12.50 1.41 -20.49
C ILE A 158 -13.95 1.64 -20.03
N ALA A 159 -14.23 1.46 -18.74
CA ALA A 159 -15.55 1.62 -18.13
C ALA A 159 -15.52 2.54 -16.89
N ALA A 160 -14.56 3.45 -16.79
CA ALA A 160 -14.39 4.43 -15.69
C ALA A 160 -14.49 3.79 -14.28
N GLY A 161 -13.89 2.61 -14.09
CA GLY A 161 -13.89 1.87 -12.82
C GLY A 161 -15.21 1.15 -12.49
N LYS A 162 -16.23 1.22 -13.34
CA LYS A 162 -17.55 0.60 -13.11
C LYS A 162 -17.72 -0.78 -13.74
N GLY A 163 -16.85 -1.15 -14.67
CA GLY A 163 -16.93 -2.42 -15.42
C GLY A 163 -16.43 -3.66 -14.67
N VAL A 164 -16.24 -3.60 -13.35
CA VAL A 164 -15.83 -4.71 -12.49
C VAL A 164 -16.98 -5.08 -11.58
N LEU A 165 -17.55 -6.28 -11.80
CA LEU A 165 -18.66 -6.82 -11.05
C LEU A 165 -18.19 -7.97 -10.16
N MET A 166 -18.56 -7.93 -8.88
CA MET A 166 -18.14 -8.91 -7.86
C MET A 166 -19.38 -9.65 -7.34
N PRO A 167 -19.85 -10.68 -8.05
CA PRO A 167 -21.05 -11.43 -7.66
C PRO A 167 -20.79 -12.29 -6.42
N ALA A 168 -21.77 -12.38 -5.53
CA ALA A 168 -21.69 -13.18 -4.32
C ALA A 168 -22.03 -14.68 -4.53
N ASN A 169 -22.61 -15.02 -5.67
CA ASN A 169 -23.04 -16.40 -6.00
C ASN A 169 -23.15 -16.61 -7.52
N ALA A 170 -23.35 -17.86 -7.93
CA ALA A 170 -23.42 -18.23 -9.34
C ALA A 170 -24.53 -17.51 -10.12
N GLU A 171 -25.70 -17.29 -9.51
CA GLU A 171 -26.82 -16.61 -10.18
C GLU A 171 -26.53 -15.14 -10.42
N GLU A 172 -25.94 -14.47 -9.45
CA GLU A 172 -25.45 -13.10 -9.62
C GLU A 172 -24.33 -13.02 -10.66
N ALA A 173 -23.45 -14.02 -10.71
CA ALA A 173 -22.38 -14.07 -11.72
C ALA A 173 -22.94 -14.22 -13.14
N LYS A 174 -23.95 -15.07 -13.32
CA LYS A 174 -24.66 -15.20 -14.61
C LYS A 174 -25.38 -13.89 -14.97
N ALA A 175 -26.00 -13.24 -14.00
CA ALA A 175 -26.64 -11.95 -14.22
C ALA A 175 -25.60 -10.86 -14.63
N ALA A 176 -24.44 -10.85 -13.97
CA ALA A 176 -23.33 -9.94 -14.30
C ALA A 176 -22.81 -10.18 -15.74
N VAL A 177 -22.62 -11.44 -16.15
CA VAL A 177 -22.25 -11.79 -17.53
C VAL A 177 -23.30 -11.28 -18.52
N ARG A 178 -24.60 -11.44 -18.21
CA ARG A 178 -25.70 -10.93 -19.04
C ARG A 178 -25.66 -9.40 -19.14
N GLU A 179 -25.50 -8.72 -18.01
CA GLU A 179 -25.41 -7.25 -17.95
C GLU A 179 -24.31 -6.70 -18.86
N VAL A 180 -23.14 -7.36 -18.86
CA VAL A 180 -21.99 -6.94 -19.70
C VAL A 180 -22.23 -7.29 -21.16
N MET A 181 -22.54 -8.57 -21.48
CA MET A 181 -22.49 -9.09 -22.84
C MET A 181 -23.80 -8.85 -23.63
N VAL A 182 -24.94 -8.94 -22.97
CA VAL A 182 -26.29 -8.90 -23.62
C VAL A 182 -26.90 -7.51 -23.47
N ASP A 183 -27.01 -7.02 -22.23
CA ASP A 183 -27.66 -5.75 -21.93
C ASP A 183 -26.77 -4.56 -22.29
N LYS A 184 -25.47 -4.80 -22.59
CA LYS A 184 -24.48 -3.80 -23.00
C LYS A 184 -24.41 -2.59 -22.05
N ALA A 185 -24.53 -2.83 -20.73
CA ALA A 185 -24.54 -1.76 -19.73
C ALA A 185 -23.27 -0.87 -19.78
N PHE A 186 -22.17 -1.38 -20.36
CA PHE A 186 -20.90 -0.66 -20.54
C PHE A 186 -20.60 -0.33 -22.02
N GLY A 187 -21.62 -0.39 -22.90
CA GLY A 187 -21.46 -0.12 -24.33
C GLY A 187 -20.42 -1.05 -24.98
N ALA A 188 -19.59 -0.50 -25.87
CA ALA A 188 -18.55 -1.27 -26.58
C ALA A 188 -17.49 -1.89 -25.63
N ALA A 189 -17.32 -1.37 -24.42
CA ALA A 189 -16.43 -1.99 -23.43
C ALA A 189 -16.86 -3.41 -23.03
N GLY A 190 -18.13 -3.75 -23.23
CA GLY A 190 -18.72 -5.07 -23.00
C GLY A 190 -18.72 -6.01 -24.21
N ASP A 191 -18.04 -5.69 -25.31
CA ASP A 191 -17.93 -6.59 -26.48
C ASP A 191 -17.05 -7.80 -26.18
N GLU A 192 -16.16 -7.68 -25.19
CA GLU A 192 -15.42 -8.77 -24.58
C GLU A 192 -15.56 -8.71 -23.06
N VAL A 193 -15.65 -9.88 -22.44
CA VAL A 193 -15.69 -10.03 -20.98
C VAL A 193 -14.54 -10.90 -20.51
N VAL A 194 -13.90 -10.49 -19.42
CA VAL A 194 -12.93 -11.32 -18.70
C VAL A 194 -13.61 -11.84 -17.44
N ILE A 195 -13.64 -13.15 -17.29
CA ILE A 195 -14.10 -13.83 -16.07
C ILE A 195 -12.87 -14.41 -15.40
N GLU A 196 -12.56 -13.97 -14.18
CA GLU A 196 -11.38 -14.38 -13.45
C GLU A 196 -11.73 -14.84 -12.04
N GLN A 197 -10.88 -15.67 -11.45
CA GLN A 197 -11.04 -16.12 -10.08
C GLN A 197 -10.96 -14.92 -9.12
N LEU A 198 -11.86 -14.87 -8.14
CA LEU A 198 -11.79 -13.90 -7.04
C LEU A 198 -10.55 -14.19 -6.18
N LEU A 199 -9.64 -13.23 -6.09
CA LEU A 199 -8.48 -13.32 -5.22
C LEU A 199 -8.82 -12.77 -3.84
N ILE A 200 -8.29 -13.43 -2.81
CA ILE A 200 -8.43 -13.01 -1.41
C ILE A 200 -7.07 -12.58 -0.87
N GLY A 201 -6.99 -11.36 -0.35
CA GLY A 201 -5.75 -10.78 0.17
C GLY A 201 -5.89 -9.30 0.49
N GLU A 202 -4.76 -8.62 0.62
CA GLU A 202 -4.69 -7.17 0.77
C GLU A 202 -4.34 -6.55 -0.58
N GLU A 203 -5.17 -5.62 -1.07
CA GLU A 203 -4.88 -4.91 -2.31
C GLU A 203 -3.86 -3.79 -2.07
N VAL A 204 -2.92 -3.62 -3.01
CA VAL A 204 -1.90 -2.58 -2.97
C VAL A 204 -1.66 -1.99 -4.36
N SER A 205 -1.53 -0.67 -4.42
CA SER A 205 -1.20 0.09 -5.63
C SER A 205 0.32 0.26 -5.73
N CYS A 206 0.93 -0.33 -6.75
CA CYS A 206 2.36 -0.26 -7.00
C CYS A 206 2.62 0.39 -8.35
N MET A 207 3.17 1.60 -8.32
CA MET A 207 3.49 2.35 -9.53
C MET A 207 4.99 2.36 -9.79
N ALA A 208 5.38 2.48 -11.05
CA ALA A 208 6.76 2.67 -11.46
C ALA A 208 6.89 3.77 -12.51
N PHE A 209 7.96 4.55 -12.42
CA PHE A 209 8.44 5.36 -13.53
C PHE A 209 9.13 4.43 -14.53
N ALA A 210 8.71 4.48 -15.79
CA ALA A 210 9.23 3.64 -16.86
C ALA A 210 9.74 4.47 -18.03
N ASP A 211 10.92 4.11 -18.55
CA ASP A 211 11.58 4.79 -19.68
C ASP A 211 11.71 3.91 -20.93
N GLY A 212 10.98 2.81 -20.97
CA GLY A 212 11.05 1.81 -22.03
C GLY A 212 12.10 0.71 -21.79
N LYS A 213 12.95 0.84 -20.77
CA LYS A 213 14.02 -0.11 -20.42
C LYS A 213 14.00 -0.47 -18.94
N VAL A 214 13.70 0.48 -18.09
CA VAL A 214 13.75 0.35 -16.62
C VAL A 214 12.41 0.69 -16.02
N ALA A 215 12.01 -0.08 -15.00
CA ALA A 215 10.89 0.24 -14.12
C ALA A 215 11.43 0.66 -12.75
N SER A 216 11.37 1.94 -12.40
CA SER A 216 11.75 2.46 -11.09
C SER A 216 10.52 2.54 -10.20
N MET A 217 10.33 1.54 -9.31
CA MET A 217 9.16 1.46 -8.45
C MET A 217 9.10 2.61 -7.45
N MET A 218 7.93 3.22 -7.33
CA MET A 218 7.60 4.26 -6.35
C MET A 218 7.34 3.67 -4.96
N LEU A 219 7.01 4.52 -3.97
CA LEU A 219 6.45 4.03 -2.72
C LEU A 219 5.12 3.31 -2.99
N PRO A 220 4.82 2.18 -2.31
CA PRO A 220 3.51 1.56 -2.45
C PRO A 220 2.43 2.41 -1.78
N ALA A 221 1.24 2.44 -2.37
CA ALA A 221 0.08 3.11 -1.80
C ALA A 221 -1.08 2.14 -1.62
N GLN A 222 -2.03 2.48 -0.75
CA GLN A 222 -3.32 1.80 -0.64
C GLN A 222 -4.44 2.81 -0.78
N ASP A 223 -5.41 2.51 -1.64
CA ASP A 223 -6.62 3.31 -1.83
C ASP A 223 -7.85 2.68 -1.14
N HIS A 224 -8.91 3.46 -1.05
CA HIS A 224 -10.20 3.06 -0.47
C HIS A 224 -11.28 3.23 -1.54
N LYS A 225 -11.63 2.12 -2.23
CA LYS A 225 -12.48 2.15 -3.42
C LYS A 225 -13.97 2.32 -3.13
N ARG A 226 -14.45 1.89 -1.95
CA ARG A 226 -15.86 1.97 -1.58
C ARG A 226 -16.25 3.35 -1.11
N ALA A 227 -17.50 3.76 -1.42
CA ALA A 227 -18.00 5.09 -1.14
C ALA A 227 -18.16 5.41 0.34
N ASN A 228 -18.48 4.40 1.17
CA ASN A 228 -18.83 4.57 2.58
C ASN A 228 -17.80 3.92 3.49
N ASP A 229 -17.85 4.28 4.78
CA ASP A 229 -17.05 3.66 5.84
C ASP A 229 -17.24 2.15 5.88
N ASN A 230 -16.26 1.43 6.43
CA ASN A 230 -16.18 -0.03 6.52
C ASN A 230 -16.22 -0.76 5.17
N ASP A 231 -15.75 -0.10 4.11
CA ASP A 231 -15.75 -0.60 2.73
C ASP A 231 -17.15 -1.03 2.25
N GLU A 232 -18.15 -0.22 2.59
CA GLU A 232 -19.53 -0.39 2.17
C GLU A 232 -19.90 0.52 0.99
N GLY A 233 -21.07 0.24 0.39
CA GLY A 233 -21.59 1.01 -0.73
C GLY A 233 -20.94 0.67 -2.08
N PRO A 234 -21.20 1.48 -3.12
CA PRO A 234 -20.71 1.24 -4.48
C PRO A 234 -19.20 1.51 -4.59
N ASN A 235 -18.57 0.90 -5.61
CA ASN A 235 -17.21 1.24 -6.01
C ASN A 235 -17.14 2.66 -6.56
N THR A 236 -16.01 3.32 -6.33
CA THR A 236 -15.73 4.69 -6.77
C THR A 236 -14.34 4.74 -7.45
N GLY A 237 -13.91 5.90 -7.87
CA GLY A 237 -12.52 6.14 -8.30
C GLY A 237 -11.52 6.27 -7.14
N GLY A 238 -11.92 5.98 -5.90
CA GLY A 238 -11.14 6.15 -4.68
C GLY A 238 -11.63 7.28 -3.80
N MET A 239 -11.86 6.99 -2.52
CA MET A 239 -12.33 7.94 -1.49
C MET A 239 -11.21 8.41 -0.57
N GLY A 240 -10.01 7.93 -0.78
CA GLY A 240 -8.81 8.29 -0.04
C GLY A 240 -7.71 7.27 -0.26
N ALA A 241 -6.49 7.65 0.06
CA ALA A 241 -5.31 6.78 -0.03
C ALA A 241 -4.29 7.14 1.04
N TYR A 242 -3.32 6.27 1.22
CA TYR A 242 -2.14 6.53 2.06
C TYR A 242 -0.88 5.87 1.50
N ALA A 243 0.27 6.43 1.81
CA ALA A 243 1.59 5.92 1.44
C ALA A 243 2.63 6.21 2.57
N PRO A 244 3.65 5.32 2.70
CA PRO A 244 3.81 4.03 2.06
C PRO A 244 2.86 2.98 2.63
N ALA A 245 2.40 2.02 1.80
CA ALA A 245 1.52 0.94 2.26
C ALA A 245 2.29 -0.09 3.11
N PRO A 246 1.93 -0.29 4.39
CA PRO A 246 2.69 -1.16 5.29
C PRO A 246 2.47 -2.66 5.02
N CYS A 247 1.48 -3.03 4.21
CA CYS A 247 1.24 -4.41 3.80
C CYS A 247 2.33 -4.96 2.87
N LEU A 248 2.98 -4.09 2.08
CA LEU A 248 4.04 -4.49 1.16
C LEU A 248 5.38 -4.60 1.89
N THR A 249 5.73 -5.83 2.32
CA THR A 249 7.01 -6.11 2.98
C THR A 249 8.19 -5.97 2.01
N PRO A 250 9.44 -5.82 2.49
CA PRO A 250 10.62 -5.77 1.63
C PRO A 250 10.74 -6.97 0.67
N LYS A 251 10.37 -8.18 1.12
CA LYS A 251 10.32 -9.37 0.25
C LYS A 251 9.29 -9.21 -0.86
N LEU A 252 8.03 -8.91 -0.51
CA LEU A 252 6.96 -8.73 -1.49
C LEU A 252 7.23 -7.54 -2.43
N ARG A 253 7.91 -6.50 -1.93
CA ARG A 253 8.33 -5.38 -2.74
C ARG A 253 9.27 -5.81 -3.87
N ARG A 254 10.29 -6.63 -3.56
CA ARG A 254 11.20 -7.17 -4.60
C ARG A 254 10.45 -8.01 -5.63
N GLU A 255 9.53 -8.86 -5.19
CA GLU A 255 8.70 -9.67 -6.09
C GLU A 255 7.84 -8.78 -7.03
N VAL A 256 7.27 -7.69 -6.52
CA VAL A 256 6.52 -6.72 -7.32
C VAL A 256 7.45 -5.94 -8.27
N GLU A 257 8.63 -5.51 -7.81
CA GLU A 257 9.64 -4.84 -8.64
C GLU A 257 10.06 -5.73 -9.83
N GLU A 258 10.25 -7.04 -9.60
CA GLU A 258 10.54 -8.01 -10.67
C GLU A 258 9.39 -8.12 -11.68
N VAL A 259 8.12 -8.13 -11.22
CA VAL A 259 6.95 -8.18 -12.11
C VAL A 259 6.86 -6.90 -12.95
N LEU A 260 7.06 -5.73 -12.36
CA LEU A 260 7.01 -4.44 -13.07
C LEU A 260 8.14 -4.35 -14.10
N GLN A 261 9.37 -4.74 -13.75
CA GLN A 261 10.49 -4.76 -14.68
C GLN A 261 10.25 -5.76 -15.83
N LYS A 262 9.81 -6.97 -15.52
CA LYS A 262 9.47 -7.99 -16.52
C LYS A 262 8.39 -7.52 -17.49
N THR A 263 7.44 -6.70 -17.01
CA THR A 263 6.41 -6.10 -17.86
C THR A 263 7.02 -5.10 -18.84
N VAL A 264 7.91 -4.21 -18.38
CA VAL A 264 8.59 -3.23 -19.25
C VAL A 264 9.43 -3.95 -20.32
N ASP A 265 10.18 -4.98 -19.92
CA ASP A 265 10.99 -5.80 -20.84
C ASP A 265 10.12 -6.51 -21.88
N ALA A 266 9.00 -7.10 -21.45
CA ALA A 266 8.06 -7.80 -22.32
C ALA A 266 7.40 -6.84 -23.33
N MET A 267 6.97 -5.66 -22.87
CA MET A 267 6.41 -4.62 -23.74
C MET A 267 7.43 -4.15 -24.79
N ALA A 268 8.67 -3.93 -24.40
CA ALA A 268 9.74 -3.57 -25.33
C ALA A 268 9.99 -4.67 -26.37
N SER A 269 9.99 -5.95 -25.94
CA SER A 269 10.17 -7.11 -26.82
C SER A 269 9.07 -7.25 -27.87
N GLU A 270 7.86 -6.76 -27.57
CA GLU A 270 6.73 -6.71 -28.53
C GLU A 270 6.72 -5.45 -29.43
N GLY A 271 7.77 -4.62 -29.35
CA GLY A 271 7.84 -3.38 -30.12
C GLY A 271 6.92 -2.26 -29.59
N ARG A 272 6.53 -2.34 -28.32
CA ARG A 272 5.66 -1.42 -27.58
C ARG A 272 6.36 -0.87 -26.34
N PRO A 273 7.54 -0.23 -26.43
CA PRO A 273 8.27 0.24 -25.25
C PRO A 273 7.36 1.09 -24.37
N TYR A 274 7.32 0.78 -23.07
CA TYR A 274 6.43 1.44 -22.13
C TYR A 274 7.12 2.66 -21.50
N ILE A 275 6.58 3.85 -21.74
CA ILE A 275 7.08 5.12 -21.22
C ILE A 275 6.01 5.76 -20.32
N GLY A 276 6.42 6.33 -19.18
CA GLY A 276 5.52 7.03 -18.28
C GLY A 276 5.30 6.30 -16.96
N CYS A 277 4.10 6.40 -16.40
CA CYS A 277 3.73 5.72 -15.17
C CYS A 277 3.07 4.38 -15.47
N LEU A 278 3.71 3.28 -15.07
CA LEU A 278 3.13 1.95 -15.07
C LEU A 278 2.52 1.68 -13.69
N TYR A 279 1.21 1.63 -13.59
CA TYR A 279 0.50 1.38 -12.35
C TYR A 279 -0.08 -0.03 -12.33
N GLY A 280 0.49 -0.93 -11.51
CA GLY A 280 -0.03 -2.25 -11.22
C GLY A 280 -0.87 -2.25 -9.94
N GLY A 281 -2.12 -2.71 -10.04
CA GLY A 281 -2.92 -3.12 -8.89
C GLY A 281 -2.56 -4.56 -8.53
N PHE A 282 -2.13 -4.83 -7.30
CA PHE A 282 -1.74 -6.16 -6.85
C PHE A 282 -2.58 -6.63 -5.68
N MET A 283 -2.93 -7.92 -5.70
CA MET A 283 -3.47 -8.62 -4.53
C MET A 283 -2.35 -9.39 -3.85
N LEU A 284 -2.07 -9.07 -2.59
CA LEU A 284 -1.09 -9.78 -1.76
C LEU A 284 -1.74 -11.04 -1.20
N THR A 285 -1.54 -12.17 -1.85
CA THR A 285 -2.10 -13.46 -1.48
C THR A 285 -1.12 -14.31 -0.66
N LYS A 286 -1.52 -15.52 -0.27
CA LYS A 286 -0.63 -16.48 0.38
C LYS A 286 0.46 -17.01 -0.56
N GLU A 287 0.17 -17.04 -1.86
CA GLU A 287 1.09 -17.47 -2.91
C GLU A 287 2.06 -16.35 -3.35
N GLY A 288 1.86 -15.13 -2.88
CA GLY A 288 2.64 -13.95 -3.25
C GLY A 288 1.77 -12.86 -3.90
N PRO A 289 2.40 -11.82 -4.48
CA PRO A 289 1.67 -10.75 -5.16
C PRO A 289 1.14 -11.22 -6.52
N LEU A 290 -0.17 -11.12 -6.72
CA LEU A 290 -0.83 -11.40 -8.00
C LEU A 290 -1.35 -10.11 -8.61
N LEU A 291 -1.03 -9.89 -9.89
CA LEU A 291 -1.43 -8.71 -10.65
C LEU A 291 -2.92 -8.78 -11.00
N LEU A 292 -3.68 -7.76 -10.57
CA LEU A 292 -5.10 -7.61 -10.87
C LEU A 292 -5.32 -6.97 -12.24
N GLU A 293 -4.66 -5.82 -12.46
CA GLU A 293 -4.74 -5.01 -13.69
C GLU A 293 -3.57 -4.03 -13.75
N TYR A 294 -3.33 -3.50 -14.95
CA TYR A 294 -2.51 -2.30 -15.15
C TYR A 294 -3.37 -1.08 -15.46
N ASN A 295 -2.89 0.08 -14.99
CA ASN A 295 -3.32 1.38 -15.48
C ASN A 295 -2.11 2.07 -16.11
N CYS A 296 -2.32 2.77 -17.21
CA CYS A 296 -1.23 3.37 -18.00
C CYS A 296 -0.89 4.82 -17.61
N ARG A 297 -1.24 5.21 -16.39
CA ARG A 297 -1.12 6.57 -15.86
C ARG A 297 -1.01 6.52 -14.33
N PHE A 298 -0.74 7.67 -13.75
CA PHE A 298 -0.80 7.83 -12.30
C PHE A 298 -2.19 7.51 -11.72
N GLY A 299 -2.26 6.99 -10.49
CA GLY A 299 -3.50 6.77 -9.75
C GLY A 299 -4.11 8.06 -9.20
N ASP A 300 -5.40 8.04 -8.96
CA ASP A 300 -6.14 9.11 -8.30
C ASP A 300 -7.14 8.49 -7.30
N PRO A 301 -6.89 8.53 -5.95
CA PRO A 301 -6.11 9.59 -5.28
C PRO A 301 -4.67 9.21 -4.83
N GLU A 302 -4.02 8.17 -5.33
CA GLU A 302 -2.69 7.75 -4.89
C GLU A 302 -1.62 8.81 -5.18
N THR A 303 -1.73 9.53 -6.28
CA THR A 303 -0.80 10.61 -6.64
C THR A 303 -0.71 11.67 -5.55
N GLN A 304 -1.83 11.98 -4.92
CA GLN A 304 -1.93 13.00 -3.87
C GLN A 304 -1.20 12.62 -2.58
N VAL A 305 -0.83 11.34 -2.40
CA VAL A 305 -0.01 10.89 -1.27
C VAL A 305 1.43 10.56 -1.68
N LEU A 306 1.67 10.19 -2.94
CA LEU A 306 2.99 9.87 -3.44
C LEU A 306 3.84 11.11 -3.71
N LEU A 307 3.32 12.08 -4.46
CA LEU A 307 4.10 13.24 -4.88
C LEU A 307 4.57 14.15 -3.74
N PRO A 308 3.82 14.36 -2.65
CA PRO A 308 4.36 15.05 -1.48
C PRO A 308 5.58 14.39 -0.84
N LEU A 309 5.66 13.05 -0.92
CA LEU A 309 6.77 12.26 -0.40
C LEU A 309 7.93 12.10 -1.40
N LEU A 310 7.74 12.44 -2.68
CA LEU A 310 8.81 12.43 -3.67
C LEU A 310 9.83 13.53 -3.36
N ASP A 311 11.11 13.14 -3.16
CA ASP A 311 12.22 14.07 -2.92
C ASP A 311 12.94 14.44 -4.22
N SER A 312 13.04 13.51 -5.17
CA SER A 312 13.58 13.77 -6.50
C SER A 312 12.75 14.79 -7.27
N ASP A 313 13.39 15.55 -8.14
CA ASP A 313 12.74 16.51 -9.04
C ASP A 313 11.85 15.77 -10.05
N LEU A 314 10.53 15.96 -9.98
CA LEU A 314 9.56 15.29 -10.85
C LEU A 314 9.78 15.64 -12.33
N PHE A 315 10.20 16.87 -12.65
CA PHE A 315 10.48 17.27 -14.03
C PHE A 315 11.63 16.44 -14.61
N GLU A 316 12.73 16.28 -13.86
CA GLU A 316 13.87 15.47 -14.30
C GLU A 316 13.53 14.00 -14.46
N VAL A 317 12.75 13.45 -13.51
CA VAL A 317 12.28 12.07 -13.59
C VAL A 317 11.39 11.87 -14.84
N ALA A 318 10.42 12.74 -15.04
CA ALA A 318 9.46 12.62 -16.15
C ALA A 318 10.14 12.85 -17.52
N LEU A 319 11.07 13.79 -17.62
CA LEU A 319 11.84 14.04 -18.83
C LEU A 319 12.77 12.85 -19.14
N GLY A 320 13.42 12.28 -18.10
CA GLY A 320 14.24 11.08 -18.24
C GLY A 320 13.45 9.87 -18.75
N CYS A 321 12.20 9.71 -18.27
CA CYS A 321 11.30 8.69 -18.81
C CYS A 321 10.98 8.95 -20.29
N ALA A 322 10.59 10.19 -20.62
CA ALA A 322 10.18 10.56 -21.98
C ALA A 322 11.31 10.44 -23.02
N GLU A 323 12.55 10.65 -22.59
CA GLU A 323 13.74 10.58 -23.45
C GLU A 323 14.46 9.21 -23.42
N GLY A 324 14.02 8.27 -22.53
CA GLY A 324 14.58 6.93 -22.41
C GLY A 324 15.95 6.88 -21.74
N ASP A 325 16.24 7.84 -20.82
CA ASP A 325 17.51 7.99 -20.12
C ASP A 325 17.34 8.22 -18.61
N LEU A 326 16.25 7.70 -18.01
CA LEU A 326 15.89 7.90 -16.60
C LEU A 326 17.08 7.69 -15.65
N GLN A 327 17.77 6.56 -15.75
CA GLN A 327 18.89 6.25 -14.85
C GLN A 327 20.10 7.18 -15.03
N ALA A 328 20.31 7.71 -16.23
CA ALA A 328 21.40 8.66 -16.49
C ALA A 328 21.09 10.03 -15.86
N ARG A 329 19.82 10.47 -15.88
CA ARG A 329 19.38 11.74 -15.28
C ARG A 329 19.18 11.64 -13.78
N VAL A 330 18.50 10.59 -13.33
CA VAL A 330 18.14 10.33 -11.93
C VAL A 330 18.56 8.89 -11.58
N PRO A 331 19.83 8.67 -11.21
CA PRO A 331 20.36 7.33 -10.95
C PRO A 331 19.56 6.53 -9.92
N LYS A 332 18.93 7.22 -8.98
CA LYS A 332 18.02 6.65 -7.98
C LYS A 332 16.96 7.68 -7.62
N VAL A 333 15.70 7.33 -7.81
CA VAL A 333 14.58 8.16 -7.34
C VAL A 333 14.54 8.14 -5.82
N GLN A 334 14.60 9.32 -5.21
CA GLN A 334 14.65 9.53 -3.77
C GLN A 334 13.26 9.89 -3.23
N TRP A 335 12.99 9.44 -2.01
CA TRP A 335 11.75 9.67 -1.29
C TRP A 335 12.04 10.22 0.10
N LYS A 336 11.21 11.13 0.56
CA LYS A 336 11.26 11.68 1.93
C LYS A 336 10.82 10.61 2.93
N ASP A 337 11.42 10.62 4.10
CA ASP A 337 10.92 9.83 5.22
C ASP A 337 9.56 10.36 5.70
N GLY A 338 8.73 9.47 6.22
CA GLY A 338 7.43 9.80 6.76
C GLY A 338 6.27 9.11 6.05
N ALA A 339 5.09 9.69 6.21
CA ALA A 339 3.84 9.17 5.65
C ALA A 339 2.96 10.31 5.12
N ALA A 340 2.14 9.99 4.14
CA ALA A 340 1.07 10.85 3.66
C ALA A 340 -0.25 10.09 3.62
N ALA A 341 -1.34 10.78 3.94
CA ALA A 341 -2.69 10.26 3.83
C ALA A 341 -3.61 11.33 3.24
N THR A 342 -4.47 10.94 2.33
CA THR A 342 -5.42 11.84 1.67
C THR A 342 -6.85 11.37 1.88
N VAL A 343 -7.74 12.29 2.18
CA VAL A 343 -9.19 12.07 2.30
C VAL A 343 -9.88 12.82 1.18
N VAL A 344 -10.66 12.10 0.38
CA VAL A 344 -11.41 12.69 -0.72
C VAL A 344 -12.71 13.30 -0.18
N CYS A 345 -12.88 14.58 -0.41
CA CYS A 345 -14.10 15.32 -0.20
C CYS A 345 -14.97 15.25 -1.47
N ALA A 346 -15.99 14.42 -1.44
CA ALA A 346 -16.90 14.19 -2.56
C ALA A 346 -18.23 14.95 -2.39
N ALA A 347 -18.92 15.20 -3.50
CA ALA A 347 -20.29 15.67 -3.47
C ALA A 347 -21.23 14.57 -2.96
N LYS A 348 -22.16 14.90 -2.05
CA LYS A 348 -23.13 13.97 -1.49
C LYS A 348 -23.96 13.33 -2.59
N GLY A 349 -23.99 12.00 -2.61
CA GLY A 349 -24.63 11.19 -3.65
C GLY A 349 -23.64 10.54 -4.62
N TYR A 350 -22.36 10.96 -4.66
CA TYR A 350 -21.32 10.30 -5.44
C TYR A 350 -21.12 8.83 -4.98
N PRO A 351 -20.94 7.85 -5.90
CA PRO A 351 -20.73 7.95 -7.35
C PRO A 351 -22.00 7.98 -8.20
N GLY A 352 -23.19 8.02 -7.58
CA GLY A 352 -24.47 8.19 -8.26
C GLY A 352 -24.72 9.65 -8.67
N SER A 353 -25.98 10.08 -8.66
CA SER A 353 -26.35 11.46 -8.95
C SER A 353 -25.99 12.39 -7.78
N TYR A 354 -25.38 13.51 -8.07
CA TYR A 354 -24.96 14.50 -7.07
C TYR A 354 -25.18 15.94 -7.56
N PRO A 355 -25.39 16.91 -6.64
CA PRO A 355 -25.53 18.31 -6.99
C PRO A 355 -24.17 18.93 -7.39
N LYS A 356 -24.22 19.87 -8.33
CA LYS A 356 -23.08 20.71 -8.76
C LYS A 356 -23.38 22.16 -8.43
N GLY A 357 -22.35 23.01 -8.41
CA GLY A 357 -22.51 24.45 -8.16
C GLY A 357 -22.63 24.82 -6.67
N LEU A 358 -22.30 23.86 -5.75
CA LEU A 358 -22.22 24.18 -4.33
C LEU A 358 -20.98 25.02 -4.06
N VAL A 359 -21.12 26.07 -3.25
CA VAL A 359 -20.03 26.96 -2.84
C VAL A 359 -19.08 26.20 -1.94
N ILE A 360 -17.79 26.26 -2.26
CA ILE A 360 -16.72 25.65 -1.48
C ILE A 360 -16.14 26.71 -0.54
N SER A 361 -16.11 26.41 0.76
CA SER A 361 -15.51 27.28 1.76
C SER A 361 -14.57 26.53 2.70
N GLY A 362 -13.73 27.27 3.43
CA GLY A 362 -12.77 26.70 4.40
C GLY A 362 -11.40 26.35 3.82
N LEU A 363 -11.16 26.52 2.53
CA LEU A 363 -9.90 26.16 1.86
C LEU A 363 -8.68 26.86 2.47
N GLU A 364 -8.76 28.17 2.68
CA GLU A 364 -7.68 28.97 3.27
C GLU A 364 -7.31 28.49 4.68
N LYS A 365 -8.34 28.12 5.47
CA LYS A 365 -8.14 27.58 6.82
C LYS A 365 -7.51 26.20 6.79
N ALA A 366 -7.91 25.34 5.85
CA ALA A 366 -7.33 24.02 5.68
C ALA A 366 -5.87 24.09 5.20
N ALA A 367 -5.55 25.00 4.28
CA ALA A 367 -4.21 25.17 3.73
C ALA A 367 -3.16 25.65 4.74
N VAL A 368 -3.57 26.31 5.84
CA VAL A 368 -2.64 26.76 6.90
C VAL A 368 -2.44 25.71 8.01
N VAL A 369 -3.14 24.59 7.98
CA VAL A 369 -2.87 23.47 8.90
C VAL A 369 -1.51 22.88 8.54
N GLU A 370 -0.63 22.74 9.54
CA GLU A 370 0.73 22.24 9.32
C GLU A 370 0.74 20.88 8.61
N GLY A 371 1.50 20.78 7.51
CA GLY A 371 1.64 19.55 6.72
C GLY A 371 0.40 19.16 5.91
N VAL A 372 -0.62 20.01 5.84
CA VAL A 372 -1.78 19.80 4.98
C VAL A 372 -1.55 20.41 3.59
N LYS A 373 -1.95 19.65 2.56
CA LYS A 373 -2.05 20.10 1.17
C LYS A 373 -3.48 19.89 0.69
N VAL A 374 -4.01 20.87 -0.05
CA VAL A 374 -5.37 20.82 -0.61
C VAL A 374 -5.26 20.68 -2.13
N TYR A 375 -5.71 19.55 -2.66
CA TYR A 375 -5.75 19.33 -4.11
C TYR A 375 -7.17 19.43 -4.62
N HIS A 376 -7.37 20.22 -5.68
CA HIS A 376 -8.64 20.41 -6.34
C HIS A 376 -8.85 19.37 -7.44
N ALA A 377 -10.06 18.83 -7.50
CA ALA A 377 -10.51 17.94 -8.58
C ALA A 377 -11.73 18.56 -9.28
N GLY A 378 -12.93 18.13 -8.96
CA GLY A 378 -14.17 18.65 -9.53
C GLY A 378 -14.53 20.04 -9.00
N THR A 379 -13.69 21.03 -9.27
CA THR A 379 -13.91 22.43 -8.88
C THR A 379 -13.85 23.34 -10.09
N LYS A 380 -14.60 24.42 -10.06
CA LYS A 380 -14.52 25.51 -11.05
C LYS A 380 -14.80 26.86 -10.40
N LYS A 381 -14.24 27.91 -10.96
CA LYS A 381 -14.59 29.28 -10.61
C LYS A 381 -15.90 29.65 -11.29
N SER A 382 -16.84 30.24 -10.53
CA SER A 382 -18.10 30.81 -11.01
C SER A 382 -18.17 32.22 -10.45
N ASP A 383 -17.99 33.20 -11.30
CA ASP A 383 -17.71 34.57 -10.94
C ASP A 383 -16.50 34.63 -9.99
N ASP A 384 -16.64 35.23 -8.80
CA ASP A 384 -15.56 35.27 -7.79
C ASP A 384 -15.62 34.11 -6.77
N THR A 385 -16.48 33.11 -7.00
CA THR A 385 -16.74 32.03 -6.06
C THR A 385 -16.26 30.69 -6.63
N LEU A 386 -15.61 29.90 -5.79
CA LEU A 386 -15.24 28.52 -6.15
C LEU A 386 -16.42 27.58 -5.84
N VAL A 387 -16.79 26.76 -6.81
CA VAL A 387 -17.95 25.86 -6.70
C VAL A 387 -17.61 24.44 -7.14
N THR A 388 -18.41 23.47 -6.64
CA THR A 388 -18.31 22.07 -7.05
C THR A 388 -18.72 21.88 -8.51
N SER A 389 -17.96 21.09 -9.27
CA SER A 389 -18.24 20.75 -10.68
C SER A 389 -18.19 19.26 -10.98
N GLY A 390 -17.67 18.44 -10.07
CA GLY A 390 -17.51 17.00 -10.20
C GLY A 390 -17.96 16.23 -8.97
N GLY A 391 -17.86 14.90 -9.02
CA GLY A 391 -18.22 14.01 -7.92
C GLY A 391 -17.16 14.02 -6.81
N ARG A 392 -15.90 13.71 -7.13
CA ARG A 392 -14.76 13.98 -6.24
C ARG A 392 -14.37 15.43 -6.46
N VAL A 393 -14.37 16.23 -5.39
CA VAL A 393 -14.25 17.69 -5.47
C VAL A 393 -12.88 18.16 -4.99
N LEU A 394 -12.45 17.69 -3.81
CA LEU A 394 -11.14 17.99 -3.22
C LEU A 394 -10.50 16.73 -2.69
N ALA A 395 -9.17 16.73 -2.59
CA ALA A 395 -8.42 15.76 -1.82
C ALA A 395 -7.59 16.53 -0.76
N ILE A 396 -7.82 16.23 0.51
CA ILE A 396 -7.14 16.85 1.64
C ILE A 396 -6.06 15.89 2.12
N THR A 397 -4.80 16.25 1.87
CA THR A 397 -3.65 15.40 2.15
C THR A 397 -2.89 15.93 3.35
N GLY A 398 -2.72 15.09 4.37
CA GLY A 398 -1.83 15.32 5.51
C GLY A 398 -0.50 14.60 5.31
N CYS A 399 0.62 15.29 5.56
CA CYS A 399 1.98 14.75 5.55
C CYS A 399 2.59 14.87 6.93
N ALA A 400 3.24 13.79 7.43
CA ALA A 400 3.82 13.77 8.78
C ALA A 400 4.90 12.67 8.89
N PRO A 401 5.70 12.63 9.97
CA PRO A 401 6.68 11.57 10.20
C PRO A 401 6.08 10.16 10.35
N ASN A 402 4.79 10.04 10.64
CA ASN A 402 4.09 8.76 10.78
C ASN A 402 2.62 8.85 10.33
N PHE A 403 2.00 7.68 10.08
CA PHE A 403 0.62 7.58 9.59
C PHE A 403 -0.42 8.21 10.49
N ARG A 404 -0.30 8.01 11.81
CA ARG A 404 -1.31 8.52 12.76
C ARG A 404 -1.39 10.04 12.72
N GLU A 405 -0.24 10.69 12.66
CA GLU A 405 -0.17 12.14 12.55
C GLU A 405 -0.57 12.63 11.16
N ALA A 406 -0.19 11.93 10.09
CA ALA A 406 -0.61 12.26 8.72
C ALA A 406 -2.14 12.24 8.57
N LEU A 407 -2.79 11.18 9.08
CA LEU A 407 -4.25 11.07 9.07
C LEU A 407 -4.91 12.12 9.92
N LYS A 408 -4.39 12.39 11.13
CA LYS A 408 -4.91 13.45 12.00
C LYS A 408 -4.92 14.79 11.27
N ARG A 409 -3.80 15.17 10.63
CA ARG A 409 -3.69 16.41 9.84
C ARG A 409 -4.67 16.45 8.68
N ALA A 410 -4.81 15.35 7.92
CA ALA A 410 -5.78 15.27 6.83
C ALA A 410 -7.21 15.52 7.32
N TYR A 411 -7.62 14.85 8.42
CA TYR A 411 -8.97 15.04 8.98
C TYR A 411 -9.18 16.42 9.62
N GLU A 412 -8.17 17.01 10.25
CA GLU A 412 -8.22 18.41 10.72
C GLU A 412 -8.53 19.36 9.55
N GLY A 413 -7.87 19.16 8.40
CA GLY A 413 -8.15 19.91 7.19
C GLY A 413 -9.57 19.67 6.65
N VAL A 414 -10.02 18.41 6.57
CA VAL A 414 -11.38 18.04 6.10
C VAL A 414 -12.47 18.68 6.93
N GLN A 415 -12.32 18.74 8.24
CA GLN A 415 -13.31 19.33 9.15
C GLN A 415 -13.56 20.82 8.91
N LEU A 416 -12.64 21.51 8.25
CA LEU A 416 -12.76 22.93 7.90
C LEU A 416 -13.52 23.16 6.60
N ILE A 417 -13.64 22.12 5.74
CA ILE A 417 -14.27 22.23 4.42
C ILE A 417 -15.79 22.17 4.51
N ARG A 418 -16.48 22.99 3.69
CA ARG A 418 -17.93 22.96 3.50
C ARG A 418 -18.29 23.06 2.02
N PHE A 419 -19.36 22.36 1.63
CA PHE A 419 -20.01 22.50 0.32
C PHE A 419 -21.44 22.92 0.57
N GLU A 420 -21.80 24.17 0.29
CA GLU A 420 -23.07 24.72 0.67
C GLU A 420 -23.79 25.37 -0.52
N PRO A 421 -25.14 25.25 -0.62
CA PRO A 421 -25.90 26.04 -1.59
C PRO A 421 -25.66 27.53 -1.39
N ALA A 422 -25.67 28.36 -2.46
CA ALA A 422 -25.44 29.79 -2.40
C ALA A 422 -26.40 30.55 -1.47
N GLY A 423 -27.59 30.01 -1.17
CA GLY A 423 -28.57 30.55 -0.23
C GLY A 423 -28.51 29.99 1.20
N GLY A 424 -27.48 29.20 1.53
CA GLY A 424 -27.38 28.44 2.78
C GLY A 424 -28.18 27.14 2.73
N GLY A 425 -27.90 26.22 3.66
CA GLY A 425 -28.55 24.92 3.72
C GLY A 425 -27.63 23.84 4.24
N PRO A 426 -28.08 22.58 4.27
CA PRO A 426 -27.24 21.47 4.73
C PRO A 426 -26.05 21.28 3.81
N SER A 427 -24.89 20.90 4.39
CA SER A 427 -23.70 20.64 3.63
C SER A 427 -23.89 19.46 2.65
N GLY A 428 -23.45 19.68 1.43
CA GLY A 428 -23.39 18.65 0.37
C GLY A 428 -22.08 17.88 0.35
N LEU A 429 -21.24 17.97 1.40
CA LEU A 429 -19.98 17.27 1.54
C LEU A 429 -20.19 15.84 2.01
N HIS A 430 -19.51 14.90 1.34
CA HIS A 430 -19.36 13.51 1.75
C HIS A 430 -17.88 13.13 1.78
N PHE A 431 -17.45 12.43 2.82
CA PHE A 431 -16.12 11.84 2.93
C PHE A 431 -16.15 10.61 3.85
N ARG A 432 -15.17 9.73 3.74
CA ARG A 432 -15.01 8.59 4.65
C ARG A 432 -14.26 9.02 5.91
N THR A 433 -14.64 8.44 7.05
CA THR A 433 -14.02 8.71 8.36
C THR A 433 -13.00 7.65 8.77
N ASP A 434 -12.87 6.59 7.99
CA ASP A 434 -12.03 5.42 8.27
C ASP A 434 -10.82 5.25 7.33
N ILE A 435 -10.48 6.29 6.55
CA ILE A 435 -9.29 6.25 5.68
C ILE A 435 -8.03 5.95 6.51
N GLY A 436 -7.25 4.97 6.06
CA GLY A 436 -6.02 4.55 6.73
C GLY A 436 -6.20 3.73 8.00
N ARG A 437 -7.43 3.35 8.35
CA ARG A 437 -7.69 2.47 9.50
C ARG A 437 -6.85 1.19 9.42
N LEU A 438 -6.79 0.55 8.26
CA LEU A 438 -6.00 -0.66 8.05
C LEU A 438 -4.50 -0.47 8.32
N ALA A 439 -3.94 0.71 8.05
CA ALA A 439 -2.54 1.01 8.35
C ALA A 439 -2.26 1.14 9.85
N ILE A 440 -3.24 1.62 10.63
CA ILE A 440 -3.11 1.87 12.07
C ILE A 440 -3.50 0.65 12.91
N GLU A 441 -4.59 -0.01 12.55
CA GLU A 441 -5.21 -1.11 13.30
C GLU A 441 -4.75 -2.49 12.80
N ARG A 442 -3.80 -2.54 11.87
CA ARG A 442 -3.29 -3.82 11.36
C ARG A 442 -2.74 -4.68 12.50
N PRO A 443 -2.89 -6.01 12.41
CA PRO A 443 -2.32 -6.93 13.37
C PRO A 443 -0.81 -6.72 13.52
N THR A 444 -0.30 -6.77 14.77
CA THR A 444 1.14 -6.76 15.05
C THR A 444 1.80 -7.97 14.40
N ARG A 445 2.79 -7.76 13.54
CA ARG A 445 3.54 -8.81 12.83
C ARG A 445 4.68 -9.30 13.73
N ILE A 446 4.56 -10.54 14.21
CA ILE A 446 5.48 -11.14 15.17
C ILE A 446 6.40 -12.15 14.48
N ALA A 447 7.70 -12.09 14.77
CA ALA A 447 8.59 -13.22 14.57
C ALA A 447 8.76 -13.99 15.88
N ILE A 448 8.67 -15.31 15.83
CA ILE A 448 9.12 -16.16 16.92
C ILE A 448 10.54 -16.66 16.57
N VAL A 449 11.48 -16.43 17.49
CA VAL A 449 12.89 -16.79 17.31
C VAL A 449 13.33 -17.67 18.48
N GLY A 450 13.80 -18.88 18.20
CA GLY A 450 14.21 -19.82 19.25
C GLY A 450 15.22 -20.86 18.80
N SER A 451 15.91 -21.46 19.77
CA SER A 451 16.87 -22.56 19.55
C SER A 451 16.33 -23.92 20.01
N THR A 452 15.10 -23.95 20.57
CA THR A 452 14.46 -25.10 21.23
C THR A 452 13.05 -25.33 20.66
N ARG A 453 12.17 -25.99 21.42
CA ARG A 453 10.78 -26.27 21.00
C ARG A 453 9.87 -25.04 20.96
N GLY A 454 10.26 -23.95 21.63
CA GLY A 454 9.47 -22.72 21.68
C GLY A 454 8.05 -22.90 22.28
N SER A 455 7.89 -23.77 23.27
CA SER A 455 6.57 -24.16 23.83
C SER A 455 5.77 -22.97 24.36
N SER A 456 6.41 -21.96 24.93
CA SER A 456 5.76 -20.76 25.48
C SER A 456 5.07 -19.90 24.42
N SER A 457 5.42 -20.06 23.11
CA SER A 457 4.74 -19.36 22.02
C SER A 457 3.38 -19.96 21.65
N GLN A 458 3.03 -21.19 22.12
CA GLN A 458 1.76 -21.82 21.76
C GLN A 458 0.55 -20.99 22.17
N ALA A 459 0.58 -20.43 23.37
CA ALA A 459 -0.50 -19.57 23.85
C ALA A 459 -0.74 -18.34 22.96
N THR A 460 0.33 -17.82 22.33
CA THR A 460 0.21 -16.71 21.37
C THR A 460 -0.49 -17.16 20.09
N PHE A 461 -0.16 -18.35 19.54
CA PHE A 461 -0.88 -18.92 18.41
C PHE A 461 -2.36 -19.13 18.72
N ASP A 462 -2.66 -19.70 19.88
CA ASP A 462 -4.03 -19.98 20.30
C ASP A 462 -4.86 -18.70 20.47
N ALA A 463 -4.27 -17.66 21.06
CA ALA A 463 -4.92 -16.36 21.26
C ALA A 463 -5.18 -15.63 19.91
N ILE A 464 -4.27 -15.76 18.94
CA ILE A 464 -4.45 -15.24 17.57
C ILE A 464 -5.59 -15.98 16.88
N LYS A 465 -5.61 -17.32 16.90
CA LYS A 465 -6.67 -18.15 16.33
C LYS A 465 -8.05 -17.85 16.94
N ALA A 466 -8.08 -17.64 18.24
CA ALA A 466 -9.30 -17.29 18.95
C ALA A 466 -9.78 -15.85 18.71
N GLY A 467 -9.02 -15.03 17.96
CA GLY A 467 -9.33 -13.62 17.71
C GLY A 467 -9.20 -12.71 18.96
N THR A 468 -8.56 -13.20 20.04
CA THR A 468 -8.41 -12.46 21.29
C THR A 468 -7.13 -11.63 21.36
N LEU A 469 -6.24 -11.79 20.37
CA LEU A 469 -4.99 -11.04 20.22
C LEU A 469 -4.88 -10.50 18.79
N ASN A 470 -4.85 -9.18 18.64
CA ASN A 470 -4.67 -8.52 17.34
C ASN A 470 -3.20 -8.57 16.89
N ALA A 471 -2.77 -9.77 16.50
CA ALA A 471 -1.41 -10.04 16.06
C ALA A 471 -1.42 -11.13 14.97
N ARG A 472 -0.30 -11.25 14.26
CA ARG A 472 -0.04 -12.32 13.28
C ARG A 472 1.42 -12.76 13.41
N ILE A 473 1.66 -14.05 13.60
CA ILE A 473 3.02 -14.59 13.50
C ILE A 473 3.33 -14.75 12.02
N VAL A 474 4.38 -14.07 11.55
CA VAL A 474 4.72 -13.97 10.12
C VAL A 474 5.92 -14.84 9.74
N VAL A 475 6.75 -15.22 10.72
CA VAL A 475 7.90 -16.10 10.51
C VAL A 475 8.33 -16.76 11.82
N ALA A 476 8.78 -18.02 11.73
CA ALA A 476 9.50 -18.73 12.78
C ALA A 476 10.97 -18.86 12.38
N CYS A 477 11.89 -18.42 13.22
CA CYS A 477 13.34 -18.46 12.93
C CYS A 477 14.12 -19.29 13.96
N SER A 478 15.14 -20.02 13.50
CA SER A 478 16.06 -20.73 14.38
C SER A 478 17.48 -20.77 13.84
N ASN A 479 18.46 -20.76 14.76
CA ASN A 479 19.86 -21.05 14.46
C ASN A 479 20.17 -22.55 14.34
N LYS A 480 19.19 -23.41 14.66
CA LYS A 480 19.29 -24.88 14.58
C LYS A 480 18.25 -25.40 13.60
N LEU A 481 18.66 -26.27 12.68
CA LEU A 481 17.79 -26.85 11.67
C LEU A 481 16.69 -27.75 12.28
N ASP A 482 17.04 -28.46 13.36
CA ASP A 482 16.19 -29.41 14.08
C ASP A 482 15.44 -28.79 15.27
N ALA A 483 15.37 -27.47 15.34
CA ALA A 483 14.64 -26.81 16.42
C ALA A 483 13.12 -26.96 16.27
N GLY A 484 12.46 -27.49 17.28
CA GLY A 484 11.02 -27.73 17.26
C GLY A 484 10.16 -26.46 17.08
N ILE A 485 10.74 -25.25 17.24
CA ILE A 485 10.04 -23.98 16.93
C ILE A 485 9.79 -23.85 15.41
N LEU A 486 10.68 -24.41 14.54
CA LEU A 486 10.47 -24.43 13.10
C LEU A 486 9.33 -25.38 12.73
N GLU A 487 9.31 -26.58 13.32
CA GLU A 487 8.22 -27.56 13.13
C GLU A 487 6.87 -26.97 13.56
N ARG A 488 6.86 -26.25 14.69
CA ARG A 488 5.67 -25.55 15.18
C ARG A 488 5.19 -24.50 14.19
N GLY A 489 6.09 -23.69 13.64
CA GLY A 489 5.77 -22.71 12.60
C GLY A 489 5.12 -23.38 11.38
N LEU A 490 5.73 -24.43 10.85
CA LEU A 490 5.22 -25.19 9.70
C LEU A 490 3.83 -25.81 9.98
N ALA A 491 3.62 -26.38 11.17
CA ALA A 491 2.33 -26.95 11.56
C ALA A 491 1.20 -25.92 11.61
N GLU A 492 1.54 -24.65 11.87
CA GLU A 492 0.63 -23.51 11.88
C GLU A 492 0.53 -22.80 10.51
N GLY A 493 1.17 -23.34 9.46
CA GLY A 493 1.23 -22.73 8.13
C GLY A 493 2.06 -21.44 8.07
N ILE A 494 3.01 -21.26 9.00
CA ILE A 494 3.88 -20.10 9.09
C ILE A 494 5.22 -20.43 8.43
N PRO A 495 5.81 -19.53 7.62
CA PRO A 495 7.15 -19.69 7.10
C PRO A 495 8.17 -20.00 8.20
N ALA A 496 8.95 -21.08 8.03
CA ALA A 496 9.97 -21.48 8.97
C ALA A 496 11.36 -21.33 8.32
N VAL A 497 12.20 -20.49 8.90
CA VAL A 497 13.50 -20.11 8.33
C VAL A 497 14.64 -20.56 9.25
N HIS A 498 15.46 -21.47 8.75
CA HIS A 498 16.72 -21.80 9.39
C HIS A 498 17.77 -20.75 9.00
N VAL A 499 18.25 -20.00 9.99
CA VAL A 499 19.37 -19.06 9.84
C VAL A 499 20.62 -19.75 10.41
N PRO A 500 21.48 -20.36 9.57
CA PRO A 500 22.56 -21.20 10.06
C PRO A 500 23.63 -20.39 10.79
N CYS A 501 24.08 -20.91 11.95
CA CYS A 501 25.17 -20.36 12.72
C CYS A 501 26.31 -21.36 12.88
N LYS A 502 27.42 -21.17 12.17
CA LYS A 502 28.61 -22.00 12.31
C LYS A 502 29.33 -21.68 13.62
N LYS A 503 30.04 -22.69 14.19
CA LYS A 503 30.87 -22.48 15.36
C LYS A 503 31.96 -21.44 15.04
N GLY A 504 32.03 -20.39 15.86
CA GLY A 504 32.99 -19.29 15.68
C GLY A 504 32.46 -18.09 14.86
N THR A 505 31.24 -18.16 14.30
CA THR A 505 30.62 -16.98 13.65
C THR A 505 30.45 -15.84 14.66
N PRO A 506 30.96 -14.63 14.38
CA PRO A 506 30.74 -13.45 15.21
C PRO A 506 29.25 -13.19 15.43
N ARG A 507 28.87 -12.71 16.63
CA ARG A 507 27.45 -12.41 16.95
C ARG A 507 26.84 -11.44 15.95
N ALA A 508 27.51 -10.32 15.70
CA ALA A 508 27.02 -9.28 14.79
C ALA A 508 26.77 -9.80 13.36
N GLU A 509 27.62 -10.72 12.83
CA GLU A 509 27.44 -11.31 11.51
C GLU A 509 26.20 -12.20 11.43
N TYR A 510 25.98 -13.02 12.46
CA TYR A 510 24.79 -13.87 12.53
C TYR A 510 23.53 -13.02 12.69
N ASP A 511 23.56 -12.06 13.60
CA ASP A 511 22.43 -11.22 13.94
C ASP A 511 22.03 -10.28 12.79
N ALA A 512 23.00 -9.85 11.97
CA ALA A 512 22.72 -9.12 10.73
C ALA A 512 21.91 -9.98 9.74
N LYS A 513 22.27 -11.25 9.56
CA LYS A 513 21.51 -12.19 8.70
C LYS A 513 20.12 -12.46 9.26
N LEU A 514 19.99 -12.61 10.59
CA LEU A 514 18.69 -12.75 11.24
C LEU A 514 17.83 -11.49 11.04
N THR A 515 18.42 -10.30 11.23
CA THR A 515 17.74 -9.01 11.02
C THR A 515 17.26 -8.87 9.56
N GLU A 516 18.05 -9.29 8.58
CA GLU A 516 17.65 -9.29 7.17
C GLU A 516 16.38 -10.13 6.95
N VAL A 517 16.39 -11.39 7.46
CA VAL A 517 15.20 -12.26 7.39
C VAL A 517 14.00 -11.62 8.08
N LEU A 518 14.16 -11.09 9.29
CA LEU A 518 13.07 -10.46 10.02
C LEU A 518 12.47 -9.25 9.28
N ARG A 519 13.33 -8.42 8.67
CA ARG A 519 12.90 -7.27 7.86
C ARG A 519 12.16 -7.72 6.60
N ASP A 520 12.61 -8.78 5.94
CA ASP A 520 11.97 -9.33 4.74
C ASP A 520 10.52 -9.77 4.99
N TYR A 521 10.26 -10.30 6.18
CA TYR A 521 8.90 -10.65 6.59
C TYR A 521 8.13 -9.46 7.21
N GLY A 522 8.71 -8.27 7.25
CA GLY A 522 8.08 -7.06 7.78
C GLY A 522 7.70 -7.19 9.25
N VAL A 523 8.58 -7.76 10.06
CA VAL A 523 8.36 -7.98 11.49
C VAL A 523 8.26 -6.65 12.23
N ASP A 524 7.26 -6.50 13.09
CA ASP A 524 7.12 -5.37 14.01
C ASP A 524 7.69 -5.68 15.38
N LEU A 525 7.55 -6.94 15.85
CA LEU A 525 7.98 -7.39 17.17
C LEU A 525 8.70 -8.73 17.07
N VAL A 526 9.92 -8.78 17.55
CA VAL A 526 10.68 -10.03 17.70
C VAL A 526 10.40 -10.61 19.09
N MET A 527 9.96 -11.87 19.13
CA MET A 527 9.71 -12.61 20.36
C MET A 527 10.76 -13.72 20.49
N LEU A 528 11.71 -13.56 21.38
CA LEU A 528 12.70 -14.59 21.71
C LEU A 528 12.08 -15.61 22.66
N VAL A 529 12.03 -16.88 22.24
CA VAL A 529 11.42 -17.97 23.00
C VAL A 529 12.37 -19.16 23.05
N GLY A 530 13.10 -19.30 24.16
CA GLY A 530 14.14 -20.32 24.28
C GLY A 530 15.26 -20.13 23.25
N PHE A 531 15.64 -18.91 22.97
CA PHE A 531 16.76 -18.57 22.10
C PHE A 531 18.06 -18.60 22.89
N MET A 532 18.89 -19.62 22.65
CA MET A 532 20.08 -19.94 23.45
C MET A 532 21.32 -19.18 23.00
N ARG A 533 21.17 -17.95 22.52
CA ARG A 533 22.27 -17.08 22.10
C ARG A 533 22.08 -15.68 22.69
N ILE A 534 23.19 -15.04 23.04
CA ILE A 534 23.20 -13.63 23.39
C ILE A 534 23.32 -12.84 22.08
N VAL A 535 22.38 -11.94 21.85
CA VAL A 535 22.36 -11.07 20.68
C VAL A 535 23.40 -9.95 20.78
N SER A 536 23.80 -9.39 19.64
CA SER A 536 24.78 -8.32 19.56
C SER A 536 24.16 -6.95 19.93
N PRO A 537 24.98 -5.95 20.30
CA PRO A 537 24.51 -4.59 20.53
C PRO A 537 23.85 -3.98 19.28
N GLU A 538 24.35 -4.31 18.08
CA GLU A 538 23.79 -3.87 16.80
C GLU A 538 22.36 -4.39 16.61
N PHE A 539 22.12 -5.67 16.90
CA PHE A 539 20.77 -6.25 16.88
C PHE A 539 19.84 -5.54 17.87
N CYS A 540 20.33 -5.30 19.10
CA CYS A 540 19.54 -4.57 20.10
C CYS A 540 19.20 -3.14 19.66
N SER A 541 20.09 -2.48 18.92
CA SER A 541 19.86 -1.16 18.32
C SER A 541 18.83 -1.22 17.19
N ASP A 542 18.97 -2.19 16.28
CA ASP A 542 18.07 -2.40 15.15
C ASP A 542 16.63 -2.69 15.60
N TRP A 543 16.47 -3.43 16.70
CA TRP A 543 15.20 -3.86 17.26
C TRP A 543 14.89 -3.17 18.60
N ALA A 544 15.39 -1.95 18.80
CA ALA A 544 15.17 -1.18 20.02
C ALA A 544 13.66 -1.02 20.32
N ASN A 545 13.25 -1.42 21.53
CA ASN A 545 11.84 -1.49 21.95
C ASN A 545 10.93 -2.37 21.06
N ALA A 546 11.49 -3.21 20.21
CA ALA A 546 10.78 -4.10 19.31
C ALA A 546 11.27 -5.58 19.41
N CYS A 547 12.02 -5.90 20.46
CA CYS A 547 12.43 -7.27 20.77
C CYS A 547 12.17 -7.55 22.24
N ILE A 548 11.44 -8.66 22.52
CA ILE A 548 11.14 -9.12 23.88
C ILE A 548 11.66 -10.53 24.10
N ASN A 549 12.03 -10.80 25.36
CA ASN A 549 12.40 -12.14 25.82
C ASN A 549 11.58 -12.53 27.05
N VAL A 550 11.26 -13.81 27.20
CA VAL A 550 10.68 -14.36 28.42
C VAL A 550 11.76 -15.08 29.22
N HIS A 551 12.01 -14.59 30.43
CA HIS A 551 12.98 -15.15 31.37
C HIS A 551 12.25 -15.86 32.51
N PRO A 552 12.68 -17.09 32.90
CA PRO A 552 11.93 -17.93 33.85
C PRO A 552 12.21 -17.60 35.34
N SER A 553 12.39 -16.32 35.67
CA SER A 553 12.48 -15.82 37.05
C SER A 553 11.90 -14.42 37.20
N LEU A 554 11.78 -13.96 38.45
CA LEU A 554 11.40 -12.58 38.79
C LEU A 554 12.65 -11.69 38.71
N LEU A 555 12.96 -11.14 37.52
CA LEU A 555 14.09 -10.23 37.33
C LEU A 555 14.03 -9.03 38.31
N PRO A 556 15.16 -8.53 38.82
CA PRO A 556 16.53 -8.87 38.44
C PRO A 556 17.12 -10.13 39.11
N LYS A 557 16.36 -10.85 39.92
CA LYS A 557 16.84 -12.07 40.56
C LYS A 557 17.09 -13.16 39.51
N HIS A 558 18.18 -13.90 39.68
CA HIS A 558 18.58 -15.04 38.83
C HIS A 558 18.75 -14.68 37.35
N ALA A 559 19.13 -13.41 37.04
CA ALA A 559 19.48 -12.98 35.69
C ALA A 559 20.64 -13.81 35.15
N GLY A 560 20.65 -14.05 33.80
CA GLY A 560 21.68 -14.81 33.12
C GLY A 560 21.60 -16.34 33.29
N GLY A 561 20.74 -16.86 34.13
CA GLY A 561 20.50 -18.30 34.30
C GLY A 561 19.61 -18.87 33.20
N MET A 562 19.70 -20.17 32.95
CA MET A 562 18.91 -20.83 31.90
C MET A 562 18.28 -22.12 32.36
N ASP A 563 17.06 -22.38 31.89
CA ASP A 563 16.30 -23.63 32.07
C ASP A 563 16.22 -24.09 33.56
N LEU A 564 16.47 -25.35 33.85
CA LEU A 564 16.37 -25.93 35.20
C LEU A 564 17.34 -25.32 36.23
N GLU A 565 18.46 -24.73 35.78
CA GLU A 565 19.41 -24.08 36.69
C GLU A 565 18.80 -22.90 37.45
N VAL A 566 17.94 -22.11 36.79
CA VAL A 566 17.23 -21.00 37.42
C VAL A 566 16.31 -21.51 38.54
N HIS A 567 15.54 -22.56 38.24
CA HIS A 567 14.58 -23.10 39.23
C HIS A 567 15.29 -23.79 40.41
N ARG A 568 16.45 -24.39 40.14
CA ARG A 568 17.30 -24.94 41.23
C ARG A 568 17.84 -23.80 42.08
N ALA A 569 18.35 -22.74 41.48
CA ALA A 569 18.86 -21.58 42.21
C ALA A 569 17.77 -20.93 43.11
N VAL A 570 16.53 -20.87 42.65
CA VAL A 570 15.37 -20.39 43.41
C VAL A 570 15.14 -21.27 44.64
N LEU A 571 15.16 -22.61 44.48
CA LEU A 571 14.97 -23.56 45.58
C LEU A 571 16.13 -23.53 46.58
N ASP A 572 17.38 -23.49 46.07
CA ASP A 572 18.60 -23.41 46.87
C ASP A 572 18.67 -22.11 47.71
N ALA A 573 18.11 -21.03 47.19
CA ALA A 573 17.97 -19.74 47.89
C ALA A 573 16.83 -19.73 48.91
N GLY A 574 16.00 -20.78 48.98
CA GLY A 574 14.87 -20.87 49.91
C GLY A 574 13.76 -19.85 49.63
N GLU A 575 13.63 -19.41 48.37
CA GLU A 575 12.61 -18.44 47.99
C GLU A 575 11.21 -19.08 48.02
N THR A 576 10.23 -18.33 48.54
CA THR A 576 8.81 -18.76 48.61
C THR A 576 8.00 -18.30 47.41
N GLU A 577 8.57 -17.43 46.58
CA GLU A 577 8.00 -16.93 45.32
C GLU A 577 9.05 -16.93 44.21
N THR A 578 8.64 -17.31 43.04
CA THR A 578 9.36 -17.14 41.78
C THR A 578 8.38 -16.70 40.69
N GLY A 579 8.70 -16.87 39.43
CA GLY A 579 7.78 -16.52 38.34
C GLY A 579 8.48 -16.39 37.01
N CYS A 580 7.86 -15.66 36.09
CA CYS A 580 8.47 -15.30 34.82
C CYS A 580 8.44 -13.78 34.58
N THR A 581 9.40 -13.30 33.79
CA THR A 581 9.51 -11.90 33.40
C THR A 581 9.60 -11.80 31.90
N VAL A 582 8.70 -11.06 31.26
CA VAL A 582 8.87 -10.58 29.88
C VAL A 582 9.52 -9.20 29.96
N HIS A 583 10.64 -9.04 29.30
CA HIS A 583 11.40 -7.80 29.28
C HIS A 583 11.82 -7.42 27.85
N VAL A 584 12.09 -6.14 27.61
CA VAL A 584 12.70 -5.67 26.37
C VAL A 584 14.15 -6.14 26.32
N VAL A 585 14.58 -6.64 25.17
CA VAL A 585 15.97 -7.09 24.97
C VAL A 585 16.88 -5.88 24.75
N THR A 586 17.96 -5.83 25.51
CA THR A 586 19.00 -4.79 25.43
C THR A 586 20.38 -5.44 25.34
N ALA A 587 21.42 -4.65 25.18
CA ALA A 587 22.81 -5.14 25.16
C ALA A 587 23.24 -5.75 26.52
N GLU A 588 22.60 -5.35 27.62
CA GLU A 588 22.76 -5.97 28.94
C GLU A 588 21.84 -7.20 29.02
N VAL A 589 22.42 -8.36 29.30
CA VAL A 589 21.68 -9.63 29.40
C VAL A 589 20.68 -9.56 30.56
N ASP A 590 19.39 -9.81 30.24
CA ASP A 590 18.27 -9.74 31.16
C ASP A 590 18.11 -8.41 31.94
N GLY A 591 18.83 -7.36 31.52
CA GLY A 591 18.87 -6.02 32.15
C GLY A 591 17.90 -5.00 31.54
N GLY A 592 17.13 -5.36 30.50
CA GLY A 592 16.22 -4.44 29.85
C GLY A 592 14.93 -4.14 30.63
N PRO A 593 14.17 -3.12 30.22
CA PRO A 593 12.91 -2.73 30.86
C PRO A 593 11.93 -3.89 30.98
N ILE A 594 11.38 -4.09 32.18
CA ILE A 594 10.36 -5.12 32.46
C ILE A 594 9.04 -4.68 31.80
N VAL A 595 8.44 -5.58 31.03
CA VAL A 595 7.14 -5.39 30.35
C VAL A 595 6.03 -6.02 31.18
N VAL A 596 6.17 -7.31 31.51
CA VAL A 596 5.22 -8.08 32.31
C VAL A 596 5.99 -8.97 33.26
N GLN A 597 5.51 -9.08 34.50
CA GLN A 597 6.07 -9.99 35.48
C GLN A 597 4.93 -10.73 36.22
N ARG A 598 4.98 -12.06 36.23
CA ARG A 598 3.97 -12.89 36.92
C ARG A 598 4.62 -13.79 37.95
N LYS A 599 4.00 -13.88 39.10
CA LYS A 599 4.49 -14.62 40.28
C LYS A 599 3.86 -15.99 40.35
N VAL A 600 4.64 -16.96 40.80
CA VAL A 600 4.18 -18.29 41.22
C VAL A 600 4.72 -18.63 42.59
N THR A 601 3.91 -19.33 43.42
CA THR A 601 4.29 -19.73 44.76
C THR A 601 5.15 -21.00 44.72
N VAL A 602 6.25 -20.97 45.43
CA VAL A 602 7.11 -22.12 45.70
C VAL A 602 6.70 -22.72 47.04
N VAL A 603 6.38 -24.01 47.08
CA VAL A 603 5.94 -24.70 48.29
C VAL A 603 6.93 -25.77 48.71
N ALA A 604 6.89 -26.17 49.99
CA ALA A 604 7.74 -27.23 50.49
C ALA A 604 7.50 -28.54 49.71
N GLY A 605 8.59 -29.17 49.25
CA GLY A 605 8.53 -30.38 48.43
C GLY A 605 8.53 -30.13 46.92
N ASP A 606 8.54 -28.86 46.46
CA ASP A 606 8.75 -28.56 45.06
C ASP A 606 10.14 -29.03 44.59
N THR A 607 10.21 -29.52 43.33
CA THR A 607 11.43 -29.85 42.63
C THR A 607 11.71 -28.82 41.53
N PRO A 608 12.92 -28.72 40.98
CA PRO A 608 13.19 -27.82 39.85
C PRO A 608 12.19 -28.02 38.71
N GLU A 609 11.78 -29.25 38.42
CA GLU A 609 10.83 -29.61 37.38
C GLU A 609 9.41 -29.14 37.71
N SER A 610 8.95 -29.26 38.98
CA SER A 610 7.62 -28.78 39.38
C SER A 610 7.55 -27.26 39.37
N VAL A 611 8.60 -26.57 39.81
CA VAL A 611 8.70 -25.10 39.72
C VAL A 611 8.72 -24.65 38.25
N LYS A 612 9.51 -25.32 37.38
CA LYS A 612 9.53 -25.08 35.94
C LYS A 612 8.13 -25.17 35.33
N ALA A 613 7.39 -26.23 35.64
CA ALA A 613 6.04 -26.41 35.12
C ALA A 613 5.08 -25.28 35.53
N LYS A 614 5.15 -24.85 36.79
CA LYS A 614 4.36 -23.70 37.29
C LYS A 614 4.74 -22.40 36.59
N VAL A 615 6.02 -22.12 36.41
CA VAL A 615 6.52 -20.91 35.73
C VAL A 615 6.13 -20.92 34.24
N GLN A 616 6.30 -22.05 33.57
CA GLN A 616 5.94 -22.19 32.14
C GLN A 616 4.44 -21.96 31.88
N ALA A 617 3.56 -22.28 32.83
CA ALA A 617 2.14 -22.00 32.72
C ALA A 617 1.83 -20.48 32.65
N GLU A 618 2.69 -19.64 33.23
CA GLU A 618 2.54 -18.19 33.26
C GLU A 618 3.27 -17.48 32.10
N GLU A 619 4.22 -18.14 31.42
CA GLU A 619 4.99 -17.55 30.32
C GLU A 619 4.09 -17.17 29.14
N GLY A 620 3.19 -18.06 28.74
CA GLY A 620 2.27 -17.82 27.63
C GLY A 620 1.36 -16.61 27.85
N PRO A 621 0.60 -16.56 28.96
CA PRO A 621 -0.20 -15.40 29.32
C PRO A 621 0.61 -14.09 29.41
N SER A 622 1.86 -14.15 29.89
CA SER A 622 2.75 -12.99 29.98
C SER A 622 3.16 -12.47 28.59
N LEU A 623 3.46 -13.37 27.66
CA LEU A 623 3.77 -13.02 26.27
C LEU A 623 2.57 -12.38 25.56
N ILE A 624 1.37 -12.91 25.73
CA ILE A 624 0.13 -12.35 25.18
C ILE A 624 -0.07 -10.91 25.67
N GLU A 625 0.09 -10.69 26.98
CA GLU A 625 -0.04 -9.36 27.59
C GLU A 625 1.02 -8.39 27.05
N ALA A 626 2.28 -8.83 26.91
CA ALA A 626 3.36 -8.02 26.34
C ALA A 626 3.07 -7.61 24.89
N VAL A 627 2.53 -8.52 24.08
CA VAL A 627 2.12 -8.20 22.69
C VAL A 627 0.98 -7.17 22.65
N ARG A 628 0.01 -7.27 23.57
CA ARG A 628 -1.06 -6.25 23.70
C ARG A 628 -0.50 -4.88 24.04
N LEU A 629 0.39 -4.80 25.04
CA LEU A 629 1.05 -3.54 25.43
C LEU A 629 1.86 -2.94 24.27
N PHE A 630 2.55 -3.79 23.49
CA PHE A 630 3.26 -3.34 22.28
C PHE A 630 2.30 -2.79 21.23
N HIS A 631 1.23 -3.51 20.91
CA HIS A 631 0.21 -3.09 19.95
C HIS A 631 -0.43 -1.75 20.34
N GLU A 632 -0.76 -1.58 21.61
CA GLU A 632 -1.34 -0.37 22.18
C GLU A 632 -0.33 0.76 22.41
N ARG A 633 0.96 0.54 22.13
CA ARG A 633 2.08 1.48 22.34
C ARG A 633 2.14 2.01 23.78
N LYS A 634 1.80 1.15 24.76
CA LYS A 634 1.92 1.44 26.18
C LYS A 634 3.35 1.20 26.66
N ALA A 635 3.70 1.79 27.81
CA ALA A 635 5.02 1.59 28.41
C ALA A 635 5.38 0.10 28.52
N PRO A 636 6.64 -0.29 28.25
CA PRO A 636 7.78 0.55 27.88
C PRO A 636 7.91 0.85 26.37
N PHE A 637 6.93 0.51 25.55
CA PHE A 637 6.93 0.61 24.09
C PHE A 637 6.48 1.99 23.55
N CYS A 638 6.29 2.97 24.43
CA CYS A 638 5.97 4.33 24.03
C CYS A 638 7.12 4.93 23.19
N ARG A 639 6.81 5.38 21.98
CA ARG A 639 7.67 6.22 21.12
C ARG A 639 6.92 7.49 20.77
#